data_915bd36309ee08a56c245c93d1c4e22d
#
_entry.id   915bd36309ee08a56c245c93d1c4e22d
#
_cell.length_a   1.000
_cell.length_b   1.000
_cell.length_c   1.000
_cell.angle_alpha   90.00
_cell.angle_beta   90.00
_cell.angle_gamma   90.00
#
_symmetry.space_group_name_H-M   'P 1'
#
loop_
_entity.id
_entity.type
_entity.pdbx_description
1 polymer ?
#
loop_
_entity_poly.entity_id
_entity_poly.type
_entity_poly.pdbx_seq_one_letter_code
_entity_poly.pdbx_strand_id
1 'polypeptide(L)'
;MPKKPYYITTAIAYTSGKPHIGNTYEIVLADSIARYKRYVGYDVRFQTGTDEHGQKIEIKAFENLSTPKEFVDETSAEIKRIWDLMNTSYDKFIRTTDDYHEKQVQKIFKKLYDQGDIYKGEYEGMYCTPCESFFTKAQLVDGKCPDCGREVQPAKEEAYFFKLSKYADRLIEHINTHPDFIQPESRKNEMMNNFLLPGLQDLCVSRTSFKWGIPVDFDPGHIVYVWIDALTNYITGLGYDVDGNSDELYHRYWPADLHLIGKDIIRFHTIYWPCILMALGEPLPKQVFGHPWLIQSDGKMSKSRGNVIYADDMVDLFGVDAVRYFLLHEMPFENDGVISWELVIERINSELANTLGNLVNRTISMSNKYFDGVVTNAGAHEPVDDDLKAVVTDTRLRVNACMDKLRVADAITEIFALFKRCNKYIDETMPWALAKDPENADRLNTVLYNLVESIVIGASLLEPYMPETSEKILKQLNADKRRVTELSNFGLYPSGNKVTDQPEILFARIDAPKMLEEIEKRFPSKVVEEEPKPEKKAKKEEKVEIPTLDAVVKEEITIDEFSRMQLQMGEIISCEEVAKSKKLLCSQVKVQGRTLQIVSGIKHYYTPEQMVGKKVVVITNLKPTKLAGVLSEGMLLCAEDFDGNLALLTAEKDMPAGAMIS
;
A
#
# COMPACT_ATOMS: atom_id res chain seq x y z
N MET A 1 -30.96 18.82 3.25
CA MET A 1 -31.16 17.37 3.36
C MET A 1 -30.17 16.83 4.38
N PRO A 2 -30.48 15.80 5.17
CA PRO A 2 -29.51 15.19 6.05
C PRO A 2 -28.35 14.64 5.20
N LYS A 3 -27.11 14.74 5.73
CA LYS A 3 -25.94 14.21 5.04
C LYS A 3 -26.06 12.68 4.94
N LYS A 4 -25.60 12.12 3.80
CA LYS A 4 -25.54 10.67 3.59
C LYS A 4 -24.47 10.07 4.52
N PRO A 5 -24.77 9.03 5.31
CA PRO A 5 -23.79 8.37 6.15
C PRO A 5 -22.72 7.67 5.31
N TYR A 6 -21.51 7.62 5.85
CA TYR A 6 -20.37 6.89 5.30
C TYR A 6 -19.55 6.30 6.43
N TYR A 7 -19.49 4.98 6.52
CA TYR A 7 -18.74 4.26 7.55
C TYR A 7 -17.47 3.66 6.93
N ILE A 8 -16.32 4.13 7.41
CA ILE A 8 -15.01 3.64 7.03
C ILE A 8 -14.29 3.08 8.25
N THR A 9 -13.61 1.96 8.08
CA THR A 9 -12.79 1.33 9.12
C THR A 9 -11.41 0.97 8.58
N THR A 10 -10.42 0.92 9.48
CA THR A 10 -9.17 0.18 9.26
C THR A 10 -9.26 -1.19 9.87
N ALA A 11 -8.29 -2.06 9.60
CA ALA A 11 -8.00 -3.14 10.51
C ALA A 11 -7.66 -2.57 11.90
N ILE A 12 -8.00 -3.32 12.96
CA ILE A 12 -7.55 -2.98 14.30
C ILE A 12 -6.14 -3.53 14.52
N ALA A 13 -5.23 -2.68 15.03
CA ALA A 13 -3.82 -3.00 15.12
C ALA A 13 -3.55 -4.05 16.20
N TYR A 14 -2.82 -5.13 15.85
CA TYR A 14 -2.44 -6.18 16.79
C TYR A 14 -1.38 -5.69 17.78
N THR A 15 -1.67 -5.75 19.09
CA THR A 15 -0.86 -5.17 20.16
C THR A 15 0.42 -5.95 20.47
N SER A 16 1.11 -6.47 19.48
CA SER A 16 2.38 -7.19 19.68
C SER A 16 3.61 -6.30 19.77
N GLY A 17 3.43 -4.98 19.78
CA GLY A 17 4.47 -3.95 19.94
C GLY A 17 4.23 -2.70 19.10
N LYS A 18 5.12 -1.69 19.21
CA LYS A 18 5.04 -0.41 18.49
C LYS A 18 4.79 -0.60 16.99
N PRO A 19 3.81 0.11 16.38
CA PRO A 19 3.52 0.02 14.95
C PRO A 19 4.66 0.63 14.12
N HIS A 20 5.02 -0.04 13.03
CA HIS A 20 5.99 0.49 12.06
C HIS A 20 5.29 1.34 11.01
N ILE A 21 6.07 2.02 10.16
CA ILE A 21 5.55 2.94 9.15
C ILE A 21 4.54 2.30 8.18
N GLY A 22 4.66 1.00 7.90
CA GLY A 22 3.68 0.28 7.08
C GLY A 22 2.31 0.14 7.74
N ASN A 23 2.24 0.01 9.07
CA ASN A 23 0.96 0.07 9.81
C ASN A 23 0.41 1.50 9.83
N THR A 24 1.30 2.49 9.92
CA THR A 24 0.92 3.91 9.90
C THR A 24 0.36 4.32 8.52
N TYR A 25 0.83 3.71 7.44
CA TYR A 25 0.27 3.95 6.10
C TYR A 25 -1.24 3.67 6.06
N GLU A 26 -1.69 2.55 6.62
CA GLU A 26 -3.10 2.16 6.62
C GLU A 26 -3.99 3.24 7.27
N ILE A 27 -3.60 3.70 8.47
CA ILE A 27 -4.40 4.70 9.18
C ILE A 27 -4.41 6.06 8.47
N VAL A 28 -3.29 6.48 7.87
CA VAL A 28 -3.18 7.73 7.12
C VAL A 28 -3.98 7.67 5.82
N LEU A 29 -3.98 6.52 5.14
CA LEU A 29 -4.78 6.30 3.94
C LEU A 29 -6.29 6.38 4.26
N ALA A 30 -6.73 5.69 5.32
CA ALA A 30 -8.13 5.75 5.76
C ALA A 30 -8.54 7.16 6.18
N ASP A 31 -7.68 7.87 6.91
CA ASP A 31 -7.91 9.25 7.32
C ASP A 31 -8.08 10.20 6.11
N SER A 32 -7.23 10.07 5.10
CA SER A 32 -7.32 10.89 3.88
C SER A 32 -8.65 10.68 3.15
N ILE A 33 -9.13 9.42 3.07
CA ILE A 33 -10.43 9.08 2.48
C ILE A 33 -11.56 9.64 3.36
N ALA A 34 -11.49 9.49 4.69
CA ALA A 34 -12.49 10.00 5.61
C ALA A 34 -12.61 11.53 5.53
N ARG A 35 -11.47 12.26 5.54
CA ARG A 35 -11.44 13.73 5.36
C ARG A 35 -12.02 14.13 4.02
N TYR A 36 -11.64 13.46 2.94
CA TYR A 36 -12.19 13.73 1.61
C TYR A 36 -13.71 13.50 1.58
N LYS A 37 -14.23 12.40 2.12
CA LYS A 37 -15.67 12.14 2.16
C LYS A 37 -16.42 13.19 3.01
N ARG A 38 -15.85 13.65 4.14
CA ARG A 38 -16.39 14.78 4.92
C ARG A 38 -16.41 16.06 4.09
N TYR A 39 -15.32 16.33 3.36
CA TYR A 39 -15.20 17.52 2.51
C TYR A 39 -16.26 17.55 1.41
N VAL A 40 -16.52 16.42 0.76
CA VAL A 40 -17.56 16.32 -0.27
C VAL A 40 -18.99 16.15 0.28
N GLY A 41 -19.16 16.24 1.61
CA GLY A 41 -20.46 16.42 2.24
C GLY A 41 -21.10 15.18 2.86
N TYR A 42 -20.38 14.06 3.00
CA TYR A 42 -20.87 12.91 3.76
C TYR A 42 -20.83 13.15 5.26
N ASP A 43 -21.66 12.41 5.98
CA ASP A 43 -21.61 12.24 7.43
C ASP A 43 -20.77 11.00 7.72
N VAL A 44 -19.47 11.21 7.99
CA VAL A 44 -18.49 10.14 8.07
C VAL A 44 -18.31 9.67 9.51
N ARG A 45 -18.40 8.35 9.70
CA ARG A 45 -17.91 7.65 10.90
C ARG A 45 -16.63 6.91 10.53
N PHE A 46 -15.52 7.25 11.19
CA PHE A 46 -14.23 6.60 11.00
C PHE A 46 -13.83 5.85 12.27
N GLN A 47 -13.67 4.52 12.15
CA GLN A 47 -13.28 3.66 13.26
C GLN A 47 -11.95 2.98 13.00
N THR A 48 -11.12 2.94 14.03
CA THR A 48 -9.89 2.16 14.16
C THR A 48 -9.82 1.58 15.57
N GLY A 49 -8.74 0.89 15.92
CA GLY A 49 -8.58 0.34 17.28
C GLY A 49 -7.43 -0.63 17.40
N THR A 50 -7.51 -1.44 18.45
CA THR A 50 -6.50 -2.46 18.77
C THR A 50 -7.11 -3.83 18.99
N ASP A 51 -6.45 -4.85 18.43
CA ASP A 51 -6.66 -6.27 18.67
C ASP A 51 -5.71 -6.73 19.78
N GLU A 52 -6.26 -7.18 20.90
CA GLU A 52 -5.54 -7.30 22.16
C GLU A 52 -5.48 -8.70 22.74
N HIS A 53 -6.11 -9.69 22.10
CA HIS A 53 -6.15 -11.06 22.56
C HIS A 53 -5.24 -11.99 21.77
N GLY A 54 -4.98 -13.21 22.32
CA GLY A 54 -4.26 -14.26 21.62
C GLY A 54 -2.98 -14.73 22.31
N GLN A 55 -2.52 -15.90 21.87
CA GLN A 55 -1.35 -16.57 22.43
C GLN A 55 -0.06 -15.73 22.37
N LYS A 56 0.12 -15.01 21.26
CA LYS A 56 1.30 -14.18 21.02
C LYS A 56 1.38 -13.03 22.04
N ILE A 57 0.24 -12.46 22.44
CA ILE A 57 0.18 -11.41 23.47
C ILE A 57 0.53 -12.00 24.84
N GLU A 58 -0.02 -13.16 25.20
CA GLU A 58 0.31 -13.85 26.45
C GLU A 58 1.81 -14.11 26.57
N ILE A 59 2.44 -14.61 25.47
CA ILE A 59 3.90 -14.83 25.42
C ILE A 59 4.66 -13.51 25.58
N LYS A 60 4.24 -12.46 24.87
CA LYS A 60 4.91 -11.15 24.94
C LYS A 60 4.80 -10.49 26.31
N ALA A 61 3.65 -10.59 26.97
CA ALA A 61 3.48 -10.11 28.32
C ALA A 61 4.42 -10.84 29.28
N PHE A 62 4.51 -12.17 29.16
CA PHE A 62 5.43 -12.97 29.97
C PHE A 62 6.91 -12.57 29.72
N GLU A 63 7.32 -12.39 28.47
CA GLU A 63 8.67 -11.93 28.11
C GLU A 63 8.99 -10.54 28.73
N ASN A 64 7.98 -9.68 28.88
CA ASN A 64 8.11 -8.34 29.47
C ASN A 64 7.84 -8.28 30.98
N LEU A 65 7.68 -9.44 31.63
CA LEU A 65 7.41 -9.55 33.07
C LEU A 65 6.14 -8.77 33.50
N SER A 66 5.15 -8.70 32.66
CA SER A 66 3.86 -8.02 32.89
C SER A 66 2.68 -8.98 32.74
N THR A 67 1.53 -8.59 33.23
CA THR A 67 0.28 -9.28 32.88
C THR A 67 -0.13 -8.95 31.44
N PRO A 68 -0.88 -9.82 30.73
CA PRO A 68 -1.38 -9.52 29.39
C PRO A 68 -2.15 -8.20 29.34
N LYS A 69 -2.97 -7.89 30.36
CA LYS A 69 -3.75 -6.64 30.40
C LYS A 69 -2.85 -5.40 30.50
N GLU A 70 -1.86 -5.40 31.38
CA GLU A 70 -0.89 -4.30 31.49
C GLU A 70 -0.13 -4.11 30.18
N PHE A 71 0.33 -5.21 29.58
CA PHE A 71 1.06 -5.16 28.31
C PHE A 71 0.23 -4.56 27.16
N VAL A 72 -1.05 -4.95 27.01
CA VAL A 72 -1.90 -4.39 25.97
C VAL A 72 -2.33 -2.95 26.28
N ASP A 73 -2.49 -2.56 27.55
CA ASP A 73 -2.78 -1.17 27.92
C ASP A 73 -1.65 -0.23 27.49
N GLU A 74 -0.40 -0.60 27.73
CA GLU A 74 0.76 0.18 27.31
C GLU A 74 0.89 0.22 25.78
N THR A 75 0.77 -0.95 25.14
CA THR A 75 0.93 -1.04 23.67
C THR A 75 -0.20 -0.33 22.92
N SER A 76 -1.44 -0.45 23.41
CA SER A 76 -2.59 0.24 22.82
C SER A 76 -2.45 1.76 22.96
N ALA A 77 -1.99 2.25 24.11
CA ALA A 77 -1.71 3.67 24.32
C ALA A 77 -0.62 4.19 23.35
N GLU A 78 0.43 3.41 23.11
CA GLU A 78 1.50 3.76 22.15
C GLU A 78 0.98 3.78 20.71
N ILE A 79 0.16 2.80 20.31
CA ILE A 79 -0.48 2.78 18.99
C ILE A 79 -1.35 4.02 18.81
N LYS A 80 -2.19 4.33 19.80
CA LYS A 80 -3.05 5.52 19.78
C LYS A 80 -2.23 6.82 19.68
N ARG A 81 -1.13 6.92 20.43
CA ARG A 81 -0.21 8.06 20.37
C ARG A 81 0.34 8.28 18.95
N ILE A 82 0.72 7.20 18.25
CA ILE A 82 1.21 7.29 16.87
C ILE A 82 0.09 7.72 15.90
N TRP A 83 -1.13 7.19 16.08
CA TRP A 83 -2.28 7.62 15.27
C TRP A 83 -2.59 9.12 15.46
N ASP A 84 -2.59 9.57 16.73
CA ASP A 84 -2.80 10.99 17.07
C ASP A 84 -1.65 11.87 16.53
N LEU A 85 -0.39 11.41 16.61
CA LEU A 85 0.77 12.12 16.05
C LEU A 85 0.64 12.35 14.54
N MET A 86 0.07 11.39 13.81
CA MET A 86 -0.18 11.50 12.37
C MET A 86 -1.38 12.39 12.01
N ASN A 87 -1.95 13.09 12.99
CA ASN A 87 -3.11 13.98 12.80
C ASN A 87 -4.31 13.25 12.17
N THR A 88 -4.61 12.03 12.65
CA THR A 88 -5.73 11.24 12.14
C THR A 88 -7.04 11.62 12.83
N SER A 89 -8.12 11.62 12.08
CA SER A 89 -9.44 12.16 12.48
C SER A 89 -10.49 11.07 12.74
N TYR A 90 -10.06 9.93 13.32
CA TYR A 90 -10.99 8.85 13.68
C TYR A 90 -11.99 9.30 14.76
N ASP A 91 -13.23 8.78 14.67
CA ASP A 91 -14.31 9.07 15.62
C ASP A 91 -14.39 8.02 16.72
N LYS A 92 -13.88 6.80 16.48
CA LYS A 92 -13.85 5.71 17.47
C LYS A 92 -12.51 4.98 17.41
N PHE A 93 -11.89 4.84 18.56
CA PHE A 93 -10.80 3.91 18.81
C PHE A 93 -11.35 2.80 19.71
N ILE A 94 -11.57 1.61 19.15
CA ILE A 94 -12.09 0.46 19.86
C ILE A 94 -10.97 -0.44 20.36
N ARG A 95 -11.14 -1.06 21.52
CA ARG A 95 -10.25 -2.08 22.06
C ARG A 95 -11.01 -3.40 22.16
N THR A 96 -10.42 -4.51 21.78
CA THR A 96 -11.11 -5.81 21.93
C THR A 96 -11.24 -6.23 23.40
N THR A 97 -10.53 -5.57 24.32
CA THR A 97 -10.70 -5.69 25.77
C THR A 97 -11.75 -4.73 26.35
N ASP A 98 -12.52 -3.99 25.53
CA ASP A 98 -13.66 -3.22 26.01
C ASP A 98 -14.75 -4.16 26.50
N ASP A 99 -15.25 -4.00 27.73
CA ASP A 99 -16.27 -4.88 28.36
C ASP A 99 -17.50 -5.12 27.47
N TYR A 100 -17.96 -4.08 26.77
CA TYR A 100 -19.10 -4.19 25.87
C TYR A 100 -18.80 -5.12 24.70
N HIS A 101 -17.62 -4.97 24.10
CA HIS A 101 -17.18 -5.81 22.99
C HIS A 101 -17.09 -7.28 23.41
N GLU A 102 -16.41 -7.58 24.51
CA GLU A 102 -16.25 -8.96 25.02
C GLU A 102 -17.62 -9.62 25.26
N LYS A 103 -18.55 -8.90 25.89
CA LYS A 103 -19.92 -9.41 26.14
C LYS A 103 -20.68 -9.70 24.85
N GLN A 104 -20.57 -8.83 23.86
CA GLN A 104 -21.24 -9.06 22.57
C GLN A 104 -20.61 -10.24 21.80
N VAL A 105 -19.28 -10.39 21.84
CA VAL A 105 -18.60 -11.56 21.24
C VAL A 105 -19.08 -12.86 21.87
N GLN A 106 -19.20 -12.93 23.20
CA GLN A 106 -19.71 -14.09 23.91
C GLN A 106 -21.15 -14.44 23.47
N LYS A 107 -22.04 -13.44 23.43
CA LYS A 107 -23.43 -13.62 22.96
C LYS A 107 -23.48 -14.03 21.47
N ILE A 108 -22.67 -13.44 20.61
CA ILE A 108 -22.56 -13.81 19.19
C ILE A 108 -22.13 -15.27 19.05
N PHE A 109 -21.10 -15.69 19.77
CA PHE A 109 -20.62 -17.07 19.74
C PHE A 109 -21.70 -18.05 20.21
N LYS A 110 -22.40 -17.72 21.28
CA LYS A 110 -23.52 -18.52 21.79
C LYS A 110 -24.66 -18.62 20.79
N LYS A 111 -25.10 -17.51 20.17
CA LYS A 111 -26.13 -17.50 19.13
C LYS A 111 -25.77 -18.41 17.97
N LEU A 112 -24.53 -18.32 17.46
CA LEU A 112 -24.03 -19.16 16.37
C LEU A 112 -23.98 -20.64 16.75
N TYR A 113 -23.69 -20.95 18.03
CA TYR A 113 -23.74 -22.31 18.56
C TYR A 113 -25.17 -22.82 18.67
N ASP A 114 -26.09 -22.05 19.30
CA ASP A 114 -27.49 -22.44 19.50
C ASP A 114 -28.24 -22.68 18.18
N GLN A 115 -27.87 -21.93 17.11
CA GLN A 115 -28.48 -22.16 15.79
C GLN A 115 -27.76 -23.26 14.96
N GLY A 116 -26.72 -23.86 15.52
CA GLY A 116 -26.00 -24.98 14.93
C GLY A 116 -25.00 -24.61 13.82
N ASP A 117 -24.62 -23.33 13.71
CA ASP A 117 -23.54 -22.88 12.82
C ASP A 117 -22.17 -23.04 13.46
N ILE A 118 -22.10 -23.15 14.79
CA ILE A 118 -20.90 -23.60 15.51
C ILE A 118 -21.19 -24.97 16.13
N TYR A 119 -20.21 -25.87 16.05
CA TYR A 119 -20.28 -27.20 16.63
C TYR A 119 -18.95 -27.60 17.26
N LYS A 120 -18.99 -28.53 18.24
CA LYS A 120 -17.80 -29.03 18.95
C LYS A 120 -17.21 -30.22 18.22
N GLY A 121 -15.89 -30.27 18.08
CA GLY A 121 -15.18 -31.35 17.43
C GLY A 121 -13.71 -31.44 17.90
N GLU A 122 -12.94 -32.33 17.29
CA GLU A 122 -11.49 -32.40 17.49
C GLU A 122 -10.77 -31.80 16.30
N TYR A 123 -9.81 -30.93 16.57
CA TYR A 123 -8.90 -30.41 15.58
C TYR A 123 -7.58 -31.17 15.60
N GLU A 124 -7.14 -31.61 14.43
CA GLU A 124 -5.80 -32.16 14.22
C GLU A 124 -5.20 -31.52 12.96
N GLY A 125 -4.13 -30.74 13.11
CA GLY A 125 -3.51 -30.05 11.99
C GLY A 125 -2.21 -29.37 12.37
N MET A 126 -1.77 -28.42 11.52
CA MET A 126 -0.54 -27.66 11.72
C MET A 126 -0.91 -26.22 12.08
N TYR A 127 -0.38 -25.73 13.19
CA TYR A 127 -0.66 -24.39 13.70
C TYR A 127 0.53 -23.45 13.50
N CYS A 128 0.27 -22.27 12.96
CA CYS A 128 1.23 -21.19 12.87
C CYS A 128 0.96 -20.16 13.98
N THR A 129 1.80 -20.16 15.03
CA THR A 129 1.67 -19.22 16.16
C THR A 129 1.76 -17.75 15.73
N PRO A 130 2.68 -17.34 14.81
CA PRO A 130 2.75 -15.94 14.40
C PRO A 130 1.54 -15.43 13.63
N CYS A 131 0.84 -16.28 12.87
CA CYS A 131 -0.37 -15.92 12.12
C CYS A 131 -1.65 -16.29 12.87
N GLU A 132 -1.51 -17.01 14.00
CA GLU A 132 -2.62 -17.59 14.77
C GLU A 132 -3.61 -18.36 13.88
N SER A 133 -3.08 -19.11 12.92
CA SER A 133 -3.85 -19.79 11.88
C SER A 133 -3.53 -21.28 11.82
N PHE A 134 -4.56 -22.07 11.54
CA PHE A 134 -4.44 -23.50 11.32
C PHE A 134 -4.39 -23.83 9.84
N PHE A 135 -3.61 -24.86 9.52
CA PHE A 135 -3.43 -25.37 8.17
C PHE A 135 -3.47 -26.90 8.17
N THR A 136 -4.05 -27.46 7.13
CA THR A 136 -3.85 -28.88 6.81
C THR A 136 -2.44 -29.06 6.23
N LYS A 137 -1.90 -30.29 6.30
CA LYS A 137 -0.59 -30.58 5.68
C LYS A 137 -0.52 -30.25 4.19
N ALA A 138 -1.66 -30.36 3.49
CA ALA A 138 -1.75 -30.06 2.06
C ALA A 138 -1.71 -28.55 1.74
N GLN A 139 -2.03 -27.71 2.71
CA GLN A 139 -1.99 -26.23 2.56
C GLN A 139 -0.61 -25.64 2.83
N LEU A 140 0.31 -26.41 3.40
CA LEU A 140 1.66 -25.93 3.68
C LEU A 140 2.47 -25.78 2.39
N VAL A 141 3.26 -24.73 2.31
CA VAL A 141 4.25 -24.50 1.26
C VAL A 141 5.62 -24.89 1.81
N ASP A 142 6.26 -25.91 1.23
CA ASP A 142 7.54 -26.46 1.70
C ASP A 142 7.54 -26.83 3.20
N GLY A 143 6.38 -27.32 3.70
CA GLY A 143 6.22 -27.69 5.11
C GLY A 143 6.03 -26.50 6.06
N LYS A 144 5.91 -25.28 5.55
CA LYS A 144 5.79 -24.02 6.29
C LYS A 144 4.43 -23.36 6.09
N CYS A 145 4.16 -22.36 6.93
CA CYS A 145 2.95 -21.55 6.84
C CYS A 145 2.83 -20.84 5.48
N PRO A 146 1.73 -21.00 4.74
CA PRO A 146 1.56 -20.36 3.43
C PRO A 146 1.46 -18.83 3.52
N ASP A 147 1.01 -18.29 4.67
CA ASP A 147 0.78 -16.87 4.83
C ASP A 147 2.07 -16.09 5.21
N CYS A 148 2.97 -16.71 6.01
CA CYS A 148 4.15 -16.00 6.52
C CYS A 148 5.49 -16.73 6.31
N GLY A 149 5.49 -17.93 5.73
CA GLY A 149 6.70 -18.74 5.45
C GLY A 149 7.40 -19.32 6.70
N ARG A 150 6.84 -19.16 7.90
CA ARG A 150 7.46 -19.64 9.15
C ARG A 150 7.08 -21.09 9.44
N GLU A 151 7.86 -21.72 10.33
CA GLU A 151 7.62 -23.08 10.83
C GLU A 151 6.24 -23.17 11.50
N VAL A 152 5.56 -24.30 11.29
CA VAL A 152 4.28 -24.65 11.89
C VAL A 152 4.44 -25.84 12.82
N GLN A 153 3.61 -25.92 13.86
CA GLN A 153 3.66 -26.99 14.85
C GLN A 153 2.42 -27.89 14.76
N PRO A 154 2.54 -29.21 14.93
CA PRO A 154 1.37 -30.08 15.05
C PRO A 154 0.53 -29.65 16.27
N ALA A 155 -0.78 -29.53 16.07
CA ALA A 155 -1.72 -29.22 17.15
C ALA A 155 -2.89 -30.21 17.07
N LYS A 156 -3.24 -30.77 18.23
CA LYS A 156 -4.42 -31.59 18.39
C LYS A 156 -5.12 -31.15 19.65
N GLU A 157 -6.34 -30.60 19.52
CA GLU A 157 -7.13 -30.14 20.66
C GLU A 157 -8.62 -30.27 20.38
N GLU A 158 -9.43 -30.39 21.42
CA GLU A 158 -10.87 -30.21 21.34
C GLU A 158 -11.13 -28.72 21.03
N ALA A 159 -12.01 -28.46 20.07
CA ALA A 159 -12.29 -27.10 19.63
C ALA A 159 -13.70 -26.97 19.09
N TYR A 160 -14.19 -25.73 19.00
CA TYR A 160 -15.39 -25.39 18.29
C TYR A 160 -15.07 -25.01 16.85
N PHE A 161 -15.99 -25.38 15.93
CA PHE A 161 -15.86 -25.10 14.50
C PHE A 161 -17.06 -24.33 13.99
N PHE A 162 -16.81 -23.28 13.23
CA PHE A 162 -17.85 -22.56 12.48
C PHE A 162 -18.01 -23.17 11.10
N LYS A 163 -19.25 -23.48 10.70
CA LYS A 163 -19.60 -24.08 9.40
C LYS A 163 -19.42 -23.09 8.26
N LEU A 164 -18.18 -22.71 8.00
CA LEU A 164 -17.81 -21.75 6.95
C LEU A 164 -18.23 -22.27 5.56
N SER A 165 -18.12 -23.57 5.34
CA SER A 165 -18.52 -24.26 4.10
C SER A 165 -19.98 -24.03 3.72
N LYS A 166 -20.89 -23.91 4.71
CA LYS A 166 -22.32 -23.66 4.52
C LYS A 166 -22.61 -22.35 3.76
N TYR A 167 -21.72 -21.37 3.85
CA TYR A 167 -21.91 -20.02 3.32
C TYR A 167 -21.15 -19.76 2.00
N ALA A 168 -20.35 -20.71 1.55
CA ALA A 168 -19.46 -20.55 0.38
C ALA A 168 -20.20 -20.12 -0.89
N ASP A 169 -21.28 -20.82 -1.26
CA ASP A 169 -22.04 -20.53 -2.49
C ASP A 169 -22.68 -19.14 -2.45
N ARG A 170 -23.24 -18.76 -1.30
CA ARG A 170 -23.83 -17.42 -1.11
C ARG A 170 -22.78 -16.32 -1.22
N LEU A 171 -21.57 -16.57 -0.69
CA LEU A 171 -20.47 -15.61 -0.77
C LEU A 171 -19.97 -15.47 -2.20
N ILE A 172 -19.81 -16.59 -2.95
CA ILE A 172 -19.44 -16.58 -4.36
C ILE A 172 -20.47 -15.80 -5.19
N GLU A 173 -21.78 -16.03 -4.96
CA GLU A 173 -22.84 -15.29 -5.62
C GLU A 173 -22.77 -13.79 -5.29
N HIS A 174 -22.54 -13.43 -4.03
CA HIS A 174 -22.39 -12.03 -3.62
C HIS A 174 -21.21 -11.37 -4.34
N ILE A 175 -20.03 -11.98 -4.36
CA ILE A 175 -18.84 -11.45 -5.01
C ILE A 175 -19.06 -11.28 -6.53
N ASN A 176 -19.77 -12.20 -7.17
CA ASN A 176 -20.05 -12.14 -8.60
C ASN A 176 -21.08 -11.05 -8.96
N THR A 177 -22.04 -10.79 -8.08
CA THR A 177 -23.08 -9.78 -8.28
C THR A 177 -22.69 -8.39 -7.80
N HIS A 178 -21.63 -8.27 -7.00
CA HIS A 178 -21.10 -7.01 -6.46
C HIS A 178 -19.61 -6.85 -6.86
N PRO A 179 -19.32 -6.40 -8.09
CA PRO A 179 -17.95 -6.38 -8.64
C PRO A 179 -16.97 -5.51 -7.84
N ASP A 180 -17.49 -4.50 -7.12
CA ASP A 180 -16.68 -3.58 -6.30
C ASP A 180 -16.49 -4.07 -4.85
N PHE A 181 -17.06 -5.22 -4.48
CA PHE A 181 -17.00 -5.73 -3.11
C PHE A 181 -15.56 -5.97 -2.63
N ILE A 182 -14.70 -6.56 -3.47
CA ILE A 182 -13.29 -6.79 -3.17
C ILE A 182 -12.43 -5.99 -4.15
N GLN A 183 -11.61 -5.09 -3.62
CA GLN A 183 -10.67 -4.26 -4.40
C GLN A 183 -9.26 -4.37 -3.80
N PRO A 184 -8.20 -4.31 -4.63
CA PRO A 184 -8.19 -4.34 -6.11
C PRO A 184 -8.70 -5.67 -6.68
N GLU A 185 -8.95 -5.71 -7.99
CA GLU A 185 -9.46 -6.90 -8.66
C GLU A 185 -8.51 -8.11 -8.56
N SER A 186 -7.20 -7.87 -8.50
CA SER A 186 -6.20 -8.90 -8.25
C SER A 186 -6.46 -9.66 -6.93
N ARG A 187 -6.90 -8.96 -5.88
CA ARG A 187 -7.25 -9.56 -4.59
C ARG A 187 -8.54 -10.37 -4.66
N LYS A 188 -9.54 -9.89 -5.41
CA LYS A 188 -10.76 -10.66 -5.71
C LYS A 188 -10.40 -11.99 -6.38
N ASN A 189 -9.57 -11.94 -7.42
CA ASN A 189 -9.16 -13.14 -8.15
C ASN A 189 -8.38 -14.13 -7.26
N GLU A 190 -7.51 -13.61 -6.39
CA GLU A 190 -6.79 -14.42 -5.40
C GLU A 190 -7.76 -15.16 -4.46
N MET A 191 -8.72 -14.47 -3.88
CA MET A 191 -9.70 -15.06 -2.96
C MET A 191 -10.60 -16.07 -3.64
N MET A 192 -11.07 -15.78 -4.84
CA MET A 192 -11.89 -16.69 -5.63
C MET A 192 -11.13 -17.97 -6.00
N ASN A 193 -9.95 -17.85 -6.59
CA ASN A 193 -9.23 -18.99 -7.16
C ASN A 193 -8.55 -19.86 -6.10
N ASN A 194 -7.99 -19.24 -5.04
CA ASN A 194 -7.19 -19.97 -4.07
C ASN A 194 -8.01 -20.54 -2.91
N PHE A 195 -9.18 -19.95 -2.61
CA PHE A 195 -9.96 -20.33 -1.42
C PHE A 195 -11.41 -20.73 -1.72
N LEU A 196 -12.15 -19.92 -2.48
CA LEU A 196 -13.59 -20.14 -2.64
C LEU A 196 -13.91 -21.24 -3.64
N LEU A 197 -13.33 -21.20 -4.86
CA LEU A 197 -13.58 -22.23 -5.89
C LEU A 197 -13.06 -23.63 -5.54
N PRO A 198 -11.93 -23.79 -4.82
CA PRO A 198 -11.52 -25.09 -4.30
C PRO A 198 -12.43 -25.65 -3.21
N GLY A 199 -13.29 -24.82 -2.62
CA GLY A 199 -14.20 -25.17 -1.52
C GLY A 199 -13.65 -24.77 -0.15
N LEU A 200 -14.51 -24.16 0.67
CA LEU A 200 -14.18 -23.75 2.04
C LEU A 200 -14.29 -24.93 3.00
N GLN A 201 -13.35 -25.01 3.93
CA GLN A 201 -13.40 -25.89 5.08
C GLN A 201 -13.95 -25.14 6.29
N ASP A 202 -14.56 -25.86 7.24
CA ASP A 202 -15.05 -25.28 8.47
C ASP A 202 -13.90 -24.71 9.30
N LEU A 203 -14.14 -23.56 9.91
CA LEU A 203 -13.13 -22.78 10.62
C LEU A 203 -13.11 -23.16 12.10
N CYS A 204 -11.92 -23.51 12.62
CA CYS A 204 -11.73 -23.66 14.06
C CYS A 204 -11.86 -22.29 14.74
N VAL A 205 -12.77 -22.17 15.71
CA VAL A 205 -13.17 -20.89 16.31
C VAL A 205 -13.02 -20.83 17.83
N SER A 206 -12.35 -21.80 18.44
CA SER A 206 -11.95 -21.74 19.85
C SER A 206 -10.59 -22.37 20.09
N ARG A 207 -10.01 -22.04 21.25
CA ARG A 207 -8.71 -22.56 21.70
C ARG A 207 -8.77 -22.94 23.16
N THR A 208 -7.97 -23.95 23.54
CA THR A 208 -7.76 -24.38 24.92
C THR A 208 -6.30 -24.27 25.38
N SER A 209 -5.39 -24.02 24.43
CA SER A 209 -3.92 -24.07 24.64
C SER A 209 -3.33 -22.83 25.32
N PHE A 210 -4.10 -21.73 25.45
CA PHE A 210 -3.71 -20.52 26.15
C PHE A 210 -4.97 -19.87 26.79
N LYS A 211 -4.77 -18.85 27.66
CA LYS A 211 -5.85 -18.29 28.50
C LYS A 211 -6.22 -16.84 28.19
N TRP A 212 -5.33 -16.10 27.53
CA TRP A 212 -5.60 -14.70 27.23
C TRP A 212 -6.50 -14.54 26.01
N GLY A 213 -7.80 -14.37 26.24
CA GLY A 213 -8.84 -14.24 25.26
C GLY A 213 -10.24 -14.24 25.90
N ILE A 214 -11.27 -14.06 25.11
CA ILE A 214 -12.66 -14.01 25.58
C ILE A 214 -13.14 -15.44 25.87
N PRO A 215 -13.52 -15.78 27.12
CA PRO A 215 -13.99 -17.13 27.45
C PRO A 215 -15.35 -17.43 26.79
N VAL A 216 -15.53 -18.68 26.37
CA VAL A 216 -16.85 -19.17 25.94
C VAL A 216 -17.73 -19.36 27.18
N ASP A 217 -18.81 -18.58 27.35
CA ASP A 217 -19.63 -18.52 28.55
C ASP A 217 -20.13 -19.88 29.04
N PHE A 218 -20.58 -20.73 28.11
CA PHE A 218 -21.16 -22.04 28.43
C PHE A 218 -20.11 -23.16 28.49
N ASP A 219 -18.82 -22.88 28.14
CA ASP A 219 -17.71 -23.81 28.22
C ASP A 219 -16.41 -23.06 28.53
N PRO A 220 -16.19 -22.64 29.80
CA PRO A 220 -15.07 -21.75 30.19
C PRO A 220 -13.66 -22.34 30.00
N GLY A 221 -13.56 -23.61 29.62
CA GLY A 221 -12.30 -24.25 29.22
C GLY A 221 -11.79 -23.80 27.86
N HIS A 222 -12.66 -23.18 27.07
CA HIS A 222 -12.37 -22.65 25.75
C HIS A 222 -12.38 -21.13 25.75
N ILE A 223 -11.51 -20.54 24.95
CA ILE A 223 -11.54 -19.11 24.59
C ILE A 223 -11.93 -18.95 23.13
N VAL A 224 -12.62 -17.86 22.81
CA VAL A 224 -13.02 -17.52 21.45
C VAL A 224 -11.77 -17.26 20.60
N TYR A 225 -11.79 -17.79 19.39
CA TYR A 225 -10.72 -17.57 18.41
C TYR A 225 -10.61 -16.10 18.01
N VAL A 226 -9.37 -15.61 17.98
CA VAL A 226 -9.05 -14.20 17.78
C VAL A 226 -9.74 -13.54 16.59
N TRP A 227 -9.99 -14.26 15.49
CA TRP A 227 -10.62 -13.67 14.31
C TRP A 227 -12.14 -13.47 14.44
N ILE A 228 -12.87 -14.27 15.25
CA ILE A 228 -14.27 -13.94 15.58
C ILE A 228 -14.29 -12.69 16.48
N ASP A 229 -13.43 -12.65 17.47
CA ASP A 229 -13.23 -11.52 18.35
C ASP A 229 -12.89 -10.26 17.55
N ALA A 230 -11.77 -10.27 16.84
CA ALA A 230 -11.28 -9.11 16.09
C ALA A 230 -12.29 -8.60 15.05
N LEU A 231 -12.93 -9.48 14.25
CA LEU A 231 -13.81 -9.04 13.16
C LEU A 231 -15.12 -8.42 13.64
N THR A 232 -15.64 -8.86 14.78
CA THR A 232 -16.89 -8.30 15.33
C THR A 232 -16.74 -6.87 15.86
N ASN A 233 -15.51 -6.36 16.01
CA ASN A 233 -15.28 -4.97 16.38
C ASN A 233 -16.01 -3.97 15.48
N TYR A 234 -16.15 -4.29 14.19
CA TYR A 234 -16.74 -3.39 13.19
C TYR A 234 -18.22 -3.07 13.46
N ILE A 235 -18.93 -3.97 14.13
CA ILE A 235 -20.33 -3.76 14.53
C ILE A 235 -20.43 -3.37 16.00
N THR A 236 -19.65 -3.97 16.89
CA THR A 236 -19.72 -3.65 18.32
C THR A 236 -19.26 -2.21 18.60
N GLY A 237 -18.32 -1.67 17.82
CA GLY A 237 -17.91 -0.26 17.89
C GLY A 237 -19.00 0.74 17.49
N LEU A 238 -20.07 0.26 16.85
CA LEU A 238 -21.30 1.02 16.57
C LEU A 238 -22.41 0.77 17.59
N GLY A 239 -22.18 -0.06 18.62
CA GLY A 239 -23.21 -0.43 19.59
C GLY A 239 -24.16 -1.52 19.09
N TYR A 240 -23.66 -2.46 18.28
CA TYR A 240 -24.43 -3.64 17.87
C TYR A 240 -24.78 -4.51 19.07
N ASP A 241 -26.04 -4.87 19.21
CA ASP A 241 -26.51 -5.85 20.19
C ASP A 241 -27.19 -7.03 19.49
N VAL A 242 -26.63 -8.22 19.67
CA VAL A 242 -27.12 -9.45 19.06
C VAL A 242 -28.56 -9.83 19.48
N ASP A 243 -29.04 -9.31 20.61
CA ASP A 243 -30.42 -9.50 21.11
C ASP A 243 -31.43 -8.52 20.48
N GLY A 244 -30.98 -7.66 19.56
CA GLY A 244 -31.83 -6.75 18.79
C GLY A 244 -32.01 -5.34 19.37
N ASN A 245 -31.18 -4.97 20.38
CA ASN A 245 -31.25 -3.65 21.03
C ASN A 245 -30.06 -2.79 20.62
N SER A 246 -29.66 -2.85 19.34
CA SER A 246 -28.54 -2.10 18.81
C SER A 246 -28.75 -0.58 18.89
N ASP A 247 -27.67 0.16 19.10
CA ASP A 247 -27.66 1.62 19.19
C ASP A 247 -28.03 2.30 17.86
N GLU A 248 -28.45 3.58 17.95
CA GLU A 248 -28.72 4.43 16.76
C GLU A 248 -27.53 4.52 15.80
N LEU A 249 -26.29 4.47 16.30
CA LEU A 249 -25.09 4.48 15.46
C LEU A 249 -25.03 3.26 14.55
N TYR A 250 -25.38 2.08 15.07
CA TYR A 250 -25.44 0.87 14.25
C TYR A 250 -26.45 1.01 13.12
N HIS A 251 -27.68 1.39 13.44
CA HIS A 251 -28.75 1.57 12.45
C HIS A 251 -28.45 2.67 11.42
N ARG A 252 -27.65 3.68 11.79
CA ARG A 252 -27.28 4.79 10.91
C ARG A 252 -26.14 4.45 9.97
N TYR A 253 -25.11 3.74 10.44
CA TYR A 253 -23.83 3.60 9.72
C TYR A 253 -23.60 2.19 9.16
N TRP A 254 -24.20 1.12 9.76
CA TRP A 254 -24.06 -0.22 9.20
C TRP A 254 -24.99 -0.43 8.00
N PRO A 255 -24.58 -1.10 6.89
CA PRO A 255 -23.27 -1.72 6.66
C PRO A 255 -22.17 -0.70 6.30
N ALA A 256 -20.93 -1.08 6.64
CA ALA A 256 -19.76 -0.27 6.31
C ALA A 256 -19.67 0.02 4.81
N ASP A 257 -19.33 1.27 4.46
CA ASP A 257 -19.07 1.65 3.08
C ASP A 257 -17.70 1.15 2.63
N LEU A 258 -16.72 1.12 3.55
CA LEU A 258 -15.36 0.68 3.25
C LEU A 258 -14.69 0.04 4.48
N HIS A 259 -14.25 -1.20 4.34
CA HIS A 259 -13.21 -1.80 5.17
C HIS A 259 -11.88 -1.65 4.44
N LEU A 260 -10.97 -0.83 4.96
CA LEU A 260 -9.63 -0.62 4.43
C LEU A 260 -8.64 -1.40 5.28
N ILE A 261 -7.94 -2.36 4.68
CA ILE A 261 -7.12 -3.33 5.40
C ILE A 261 -5.86 -3.68 4.61
N GLY A 262 -4.84 -4.22 5.28
CA GLY A 262 -3.66 -4.77 4.60
C GLY A 262 -4.00 -6.03 3.78
N LYS A 263 -3.34 -6.19 2.65
CA LYS A 263 -3.55 -7.36 1.75
C LYS A 263 -3.30 -8.71 2.43
N ASP A 264 -2.49 -8.75 3.48
CA ASP A 264 -2.14 -9.95 4.25
C ASP A 264 -3.30 -10.51 5.07
N ILE A 265 -4.30 -9.69 5.39
CA ILE A 265 -5.48 -10.10 6.15
C ILE A 265 -6.77 -10.06 5.32
N ILE A 266 -6.65 -9.95 3.99
CA ILE A 266 -7.82 -9.83 3.11
C ILE A 266 -8.73 -11.06 3.18
N ARG A 267 -8.17 -12.26 3.34
CA ARG A 267 -8.94 -13.50 3.48
C ARG A 267 -9.92 -13.44 4.64
N PHE A 268 -9.50 -12.91 5.78
CA PHE A 268 -10.35 -12.81 6.97
C PHE A 268 -11.51 -11.83 6.78
N HIS A 269 -11.28 -10.73 6.06
CA HIS A 269 -12.28 -9.68 5.83
C HIS A 269 -13.21 -9.96 4.64
N THR A 270 -12.80 -10.80 3.70
CA THR A 270 -13.59 -11.09 2.49
C THR A 270 -14.20 -12.48 2.48
N ILE A 271 -13.76 -13.38 3.38
CA ILE A 271 -14.30 -14.74 3.52
C ILE A 271 -14.90 -14.94 4.92
N TYR A 272 -14.11 -14.83 5.99
CA TYR A 272 -14.60 -15.14 7.35
C TYR A 272 -15.65 -14.15 7.81
N TRP A 273 -15.37 -12.86 7.71
CA TRP A 273 -16.26 -11.81 8.14
C TRP A 273 -17.63 -11.84 7.43
N PRO A 274 -17.70 -11.88 6.09
CA PRO A 274 -18.98 -12.03 5.40
C PRO A 274 -19.75 -13.28 5.78
N CYS A 275 -19.12 -14.44 5.96
CA CYS A 275 -19.80 -15.65 6.38
C CYS A 275 -20.36 -15.55 7.81
N ILE A 276 -19.64 -14.91 8.74
CA ILE A 276 -20.13 -14.64 10.10
C ILE A 276 -21.35 -13.72 10.04
N LEU A 277 -21.30 -12.64 9.26
CA LEU A 277 -22.43 -11.73 9.06
C LEU A 277 -23.64 -12.43 8.45
N MET A 278 -23.43 -13.28 7.44
CA MET A 278 -24.49 -14.09 6.84
C MET A 278 -25.15 -15.03 7.86
N ALA A 279 -24.36 -15.61 8.77
CA ALA A 279 -24.86 -16.47 9.85
C ALA A 279 -25.66 -15.67 10.90
N LEU A 280 -25.27 -14.45 11.18
CA LEU A 280 -25.97 -13.53 12.07
C LEU A 280 -27.25 -12.96 11.44
N GLY A 281 -27.38 -13.03 10.10
CA GLY A 281 -28.46 -12.40 9.34
C GLY A 281 -28.24 -10.90 9.09
N GLU A 282 -26.99 -10.44 9.22
CA GLU A 282 -26.61 -9.04 9.07
C GLU A 282 -26.18 -8.69 7.64
N PRO A 283 -26.38 -7.43 7.20
CA PRO A 283 -25.90 -6.97 5.89
C PRO A 283 -24.37 -7.03 5.80
N LEU A 284 -23.86 -7.31 4.58
CA LEU A 284 -22.42 -7.31 4.30
C LEU A 284 -21.89 -5.88 4.08
N PRO A 285 -20.62 -5.60 4.38
CA PRO A 285 -19.96 -4.35 3.99
C PRO A 285 -20.03 -4.16 2.47
N LYS A 286 -20.08 -2.90 2.02
CA LYS A 286 -20.22 -2.59 0.59
C LYS A 286 -18.92 -2.84 -0.16
N GLN A 287 -17.77 -2.57 0.48
CA GLN A 287 -16.45 -2.72 -0.13
C GLN A 287 -15.38 -3.07 0.90
N VAL A 288 -14.46 -3.96 0.51
CA VAL A 288 -13.22 -4.26 1.21
C VAL A 288 -12.06 -3.93 0.28
N PHE A 289 -11.20 -3.02 0.70
CA PHE A 289 -10.00 -2.64 -0.04
C PHE A 289 -8.75 -3.17 0.65
N GLY A 290 -8.07 -4.12 -0.01
CA GLY A 290 -6.82 -4.69 0.46
C GLY A 290 -5.63 -3.89 -0.08
N HIS A 291 -5.12 -2.94 0.70
CA HIS A 291 -3.99 -2.11 0.28
C HIS A 291 -2.67 -2.90 0.24
N PRO A 292 -1.73 -2.53 -0.65
CA PRO A 292 -0.41 -3.15 -0.74
C PRO A 292 0.49 -2.83 0.48
N TRP A 293 1.62 -3.50 0.57
CA TRP A 293 2.60 -3.25 1.62
C TRP A 293 3.55 -2.11 1.26
N LEU A 294 4.03 -1.45 2.30
CA LEU A 294 5.21 -0.59 2.23
C LEU A 294 6.42 -1.42 2.66
N ILE A 295 7.36 -1.62 1.75
CA ILE A 295 8.54 -2.45 1.95
C ILE A 295 9.82 -1.60 1.82
N GLN A 296 10.93 -2.11 2.34
CA GLN A 296 12.26 -1.56 2.03
C GLN A 296 12.87 -2.26 0.81
N SER A 297 13.95 -1.71 0.27
CA SER A 297 14.65 -2.30 -0.88
C SER A 297 15.13 -3.73 -0.63
N ASP A 298 15.40 -4.09 0.63
CA ASP A 298 15.77 -5.44 1.10
C ASP A 298 14.56 -6.33 1.46
N GLY A 299 13.33 -5.86 1.19
CA GLY A 299 12.07 -6.59 1.39
C GLY A 299 11.22 -6.10 2.55
N LYS A 300 10.37 -6.98 3.10
CA LYS A 300 9.42 -6.65 4.16
C LYS A 300 10.14 -6.20 5.44
N MET A 301 9.70 -5.07 6.01
CA MET A 301 10.18 -4.59 7.30
C MET A 301 9.93 -5.61 8.41
N SER A 302 10.97 -5.88 9.21
CA SER A 302 10.88 -6.81 10.34
C SER A 302 11.77 -6.35 11.49
N LYS A 303 11.21 -6.38 12.72
CA LYS A 303 11.97 -6.06 13.94
C LYS A 303 13.20 -6.96 14.13
N SER A 304 13.11 -8.22 13.70
CA SER A 304 14.22 -9.18 13.79
C SER A 304 15.37 -8.88 12.81
N ARG A 305 15.08 -8.20 11.69
CA ARG A 305 16.09 -7.74 10.72
C ARG A 305 16.68 -6.38 11.09
N GLY A 306 16.06 -5.64 12.02
CA GLY A 306 16.49 -4.31 12.41
C GLY A 306 16.26 -3.22 11.36
N ASN A 307 15.50 -3.51 10.30
CA ASN A 307 15.20 -2.62 9.17
C ASN A 307 13.83 -1.93 9.32
N VAL A 308 13.38 -1.61 10.54
CA VAL A 308 12.07 -1.01 10.77
C VAL A 308 12.19 0.50 10.85
N ILE A 309 11.37 1.21 10.06
CA ILE A 309 11.19 2.66 10.15
C ILE A 309 9.90 2.94 10.93
N TYR A 310 9.96 3.87 11.89
CA TYR A 310 8.81 4.28 12.69
C TYR A 310 8.32 5.67 12.29
N ALA A 311 7.02 5.91 12.46
CA ALA A 311 6.40 7.15 12.04
C ALA A 311 6.89 8.36 12.86
N ASP A 312 7.06 8.21 14.17
CA ASP A 312 7.56 9.29 15.03
C ASP A 312 8.99 9.71 14.67
N ASP A 313 9.87 8.76 14.31
CA ASP A 313 11.22 9.08 13.84
C ASP A 313 11.17 9.92 12.54
N MET A 314 10.27 9.57 11.62
CA MET A 314 10.08 10.34 10.39
C MET A 314 9.46 11.73 10.65
N VAL A 315 8.49 11.80 11.56
CA VAL A 315 7.84 13.07 11.92
C VAL A 315 8.82 14.04 12.60
N ASP A 316 9.70 13.52 13.46
CA ASP A 316 10.76 14.33 14.10
C ASP A 316 11.76 14.92 13.09
N LEU A 317 12.03 14.21 11.99
CA LEU A 317 12.96 14.66 10.95
C LEU A 317 12.29 15.59 9.92
N PHE A 318 11.05 15.32 9.54
CA PHE A 318 10.43 15.91 8.35
C PHE A 318 9.09 16.62 8.60
N GLY A 319 8.48 16.43 9.77
CA GLY A 319 7.13 16.93 10.08
C GLY A 319 6.01 16.03 9.55
N VAL A 320 4.83 16.17 10.17
CA VAL A 320 3.67 15.29 9.95
C VAL A 320 3.22 15.27 8.48
N ASP A 321 3.00 16.44 7.89
CA ASP A 321 2.45 16.52 6.53
C ASP A 321 3.42 16.05 5.45
N ALA A 322 4.74 16.18 5.66
CA ALA A 322 5.72 15.61 4.74
C ALA A 322 5.68 14.06 4.77
N VAL A 323 5.52 13.47 5.96
CA VAL A 323 5.36 12.02 6.12
C VAL A 323 4.03 11.55 5.52
N ARG A 324 2.92 12.26 5.78
CA ARG A 324 1.61 11.98 5.16
C ARG A 324 1.69 12.02 3.64
N TYR A 325 2.29 13.08 3.08
CA TYR A 325 2.49 13.20 1.63
C TYR A 325 3.24 12.01 1.06
N PHE A 326 4.38 11.65 1.65
CA PHE A 326 5.19 10.53 1.19
C PHE A 326 4.38 9.22 1.19
N LEU A 327 3.75 8.89 2.32
CA LEU A 327 2.95 7.67 2.46
C LEU A 327 1.81 7.59 1.45
N LEU A 328 1.11 8.70 1.22
CA LEU A 328 -0.06 8.73 0.34
C LEU A 328 0.32 8.79 -1.15
N HIS A 329 1.45 9.41 -1.49
CA HIS A 329 1.87 9.61 -2.87
C HIS A 329 2.66 8.42 -3.43
N GLU A 330 3.58 7.83 -2.63
CA GLU A 330 4.50 6.79 -3.12
C GLU A 330 3.89 5.38 -3.12
N MET A 331 2.67 5.21 -2.61
CA MET A 331 2.02 3.91 -2.57
C MET A 331 1.17 3.67 -3.83
N PRO A 332 1.56 2.72 -4.71
CA PRO A 332 0.75 2.33 -5.85
C PRO A 332 -0.58 1.71 -5.41
N PHE A 333 -1.58 1.68 -6.31
CA PHE A 333 -2.90 1.15 -5.99
C PHE A 333 -2.90 -0.37 -5.73
N GLU A 334 -2.11 -1.14 -6.47
CA GLU A 334 -2.10 -2.62 -6.40
C GLU A 334 -0.76 -3.21 -5.95
N ASN A 335 0.35 -2.56 -6.33
CA ASN A 335 1.69 -3.08 -6.10
C ASN A 335 2.28 -2.55 -4.79
N ASP A 336 3.23 -3.27 -4.22
CA ASP A 336 3.94 -2.83 -3.04
C ASP A 336 4.75 -1.55 -3.33
N GLY A 337 4.72 -0.63 -2.37
CA GLY A 337 5.52 0.60 -2.43
C GLY A 337 6.86 0.41 -1.73
N VAL A 338 7.87 1.14 -2.19
CA VAL A 338 9.20 1.10 -1.59
C VAL A 338 9.47 2.38 -0.80
N ILE A 339 10.05 2.23 0.39
CA ILE A 339 10.54 3.34 1.20
C ILE A 339 12.05 3.26 1.37
N SER A 340 12.75 4.38 1.13
CA SER A 340 14.11 4.61 1.58
C SER A 340 14.25 6.06 2.06
N TRP A 341 15.25 6.34 2.88
CA TRP A 341 15.51 7.69 3.35
C TRP A 341 15.84 8.66 2.21
N GLU A 342 16.57 8.18 1.20
CA GLU A 342 16.91 8.93 0.00
C GLU A 342 15.66 9.34 -0.78
N LEU A 343 14.73 8.40 -0.98
CA LEU A 343 13.48 8.66 -1.69
C LEU A 343 12.59 9.66 -0.93
N VAL A 344 12.51 9.56 0.41
CA VAL A 344 11.77 10.52 1.24
C VAL A 344 12.36 11.92 1.07
N ILE A 345 13.68 12.08 1.18
CA ILE A 345 14.37 13.37 1.03
C ILE A 345 14.19 13.92 -0.39
N GLU A 346 14.31 13.08 -1.40
CA GLU A 346 14.10 13.47 -2.79
C GLU A 346 12.69 14.03 -3.02
N ARG A 347 11.65 13.32 -2.53
CA ARG A 347 10.26 13.78 -2.67
C ARG A 347 9.98 15.07 -1.93
N ILE A 348 10.50 15.22 -0.72
CA ILE A 348 10.38 16.48 0.03
C ILE A 348 11.03 17.62 -0.76
N ASN A 349 12.23 17.42 -1.28
CA ASN A 349 12.94 18.45 -2.01
C ASN A 349 12.27 18.81 -3.34
N SER A 350 11.91 17.81 -4.14
CA SER A 350 11.38 18.03 -5.51
C SER A 350 9.94 18.52 -5.51
N GLU A 351 9.09 17.89 -4.72
CA GLU A 351 7.64 18.17 -4.77
C GLU A 351 7.22 19.19 -3.69
N LEU A 352 7.59 18.97 -2.44
CA LEU A 352 7.12 19.83 -1.35
C LEU A 352 7.87 21.17 -1.30
N ALA A 353 9.19 21.16 -1.32
CA ALA A 353 9.98 22.37 -1.25
C ALA A 353 9.98 23.15 -2.59
N ASN A 354 10.32 22.46 -3.71
CA ASN A 354 10.46 23.15 -4.99
C ASN A 354 9.12 23.44 -5.67
N THR A 355 8.21 22.45 -5.75
CA THR A 355 6.95 22.64 -6.49
C THR A 355 5.97 23.47 -5.68
N LEU A 356 5.65 23.07 -4.43
CA LEU A 356 4.62 23.71 -3.61
C LEU A 356 5.18 24.89 -2.81
N GLY A 357 6.18 24.66 -1.98
CA GLY A 357 6.72 25.68 -1.06
C GLY A 357 7.28 26.90 -1.79
N ASN A 358 8.05 26.67 -2.86
CA ASN A 358 8.59 27.75 -3.69
C ASN A 358 7.49 28.52 -4.43
N LEU A 359 6.44 27.84 -4.95
CA LEU A 359 5.31 28.51 -5.60
C LEU A 359 4.64 29.50 -4.64
N VAL A 360 4.26 29.03 -3.45
CA VAL A 360 3.57 29.86 -2.44
C VAL A 360 4.45 31.04 -2.02
N ASN A 361 5.71 30.77 -1.67
CA ASN A 361 6.65 31.80 -1.23
C ASN A 361 6.93 32.84 -2.33
N ARG A 362 7.16 32.43 -3.58
CA ARG A 362 7.38 33.36 -4.71
C ARG A 362 6.15 34.23 -4.95
N THR A 363 4.95 33.65 -4.92
CA THR A 363 3.71 34.40 -5.16
C THR A 363 3.51 35.46 -4.09
N ILE A 364 3.64 35.12 -2.80
CA ILE A 364 3.52 36.06 -1.69
C ILE A 364 4.63 37.11 -1.75
N SER A 365 5.87 36.73 -2.00
CA SER A 365 7.00 37.65 -2.09
C SER A 365 6.86 38.65 -3.23
N MET A 366 6.37 38.23 -4.40
CA MET A 366 6.08 39.15 -5.52
C MET A 366 4.92 40.07 -5.21
N SER A 367 3.86 39.57 -4.57
CA SER A 367 2.73 40.43 -4.13
C SER A 367 3.17 41.51 -3.15
N ASN A 368 3.99 41.16 -2.14
CA ASN A 368 4.55 42.09 -1.20
C ASN A 368 5.49 43.11 -1.89
N LYS A 369 6.37 42.63 -2.76
CA LYS A 369 7.38 43.46 -3.41
C LYS A 369 6.78 44.52 -4.36
N TYR A 370 5.74 44.15 -5.10
CA TYR A 370 5.21 44.98 -6.18
C TYR A 370 3.98 45.75 -5.78
N PHE A 371 3.18 45.28 -4.81
CA PHE A 371 1.90 45.85 -4.42
C PHE A 371 1.65 45.84 -2.91
N ASP A 372 2.69 45.86 -2.08
CA ASP A 372 2.59 45.86 -0.60
C ASP A 372 1.69 44.74 -0.05
N GLY A 373 1.67 43.58 -0.74
CA GLY A 373 0.87 42.40 -0.42
C GLY A 373 -0.60 42.48 -0.87
N VAL A 374 -1.06 43.56 -1.45
CA VAL A 374 -2.42 43.70 -1.95
C VAL A 374 -2.57 42.98 -3.30
N VAL A 375 -3.55 42.08 -3.39
CA VAL A 375 -3.82 41.29 -4.58
C VAL A 375 -5.12 41.75 -5.23
N THR A 376 -5.00 42.32 -6.43
CA THR A 376 -6.12 42.94 -7.13
C THR A 376 -6.44 42.23 -8.44
N ASN A 377 -7.71 41.93 -8.69
CA ASN A 377 -8.17 41.47 -9.99
C ASN A 377 -8.35 42.71 -10.92
N ALA A 378 -7.33 43.06 -11.67
CA ALA A 378 -7.36 44.20 -12.59
C ALA A 378 -8.01 43.87 -13.94
N GLY A 379 -8.26 42.61 -14.24
CA GLY A 379 -8.96 42.19 -15.48
C GLY A 379 -8.15 42.29 -16.78
N ALA A 380 -6.82 42.51 -16.70
CA ALA A 380 -5.93 42.55 -17.88
C ALA A 380 -5.64 41.14 -18.36
N HIS A 381 -6.54 40.60 -19.15
CA HIS A 381 -6.57 39.19 -19.60
C HIS A 381 -5.64 38.93 -20.79
N GLU A 382 -5.02 37.73 -20.79
CA GLU A 382 -4.29 37.16 -21.93
C GLU A 382 -4.66 35.67 -22.11
N PRO A 383 -4.47 35.05 -23.32
CA PRO A 383 -4.86 33.66 -23.57
C PRO A 383 -4.22 32.65 -22.62
N VAL A 384 -3.01 32.87 -22.13
CA VAL A 384 -2.32 32.00 -21.16
C VAL A 384 -3.07 31.90 -19.82
N ASP A 385 -3.92 32.88 -19.50
CA ASP A 385 -4.78 32.86 -18.30
C ASP A 385 -5.88 31.83 -18.43
N ASP A 386 -6.44 31.63 -19.64
CA ASP A 386 -7.50 30.67 -19.88
C ASP A 386 -6.96 29.24 -19.73
N ASP A 387 -5.74 28.98 -20.22
CA ASP A 387 -5.06 27.69 -20.04
C ASP A 387 -4.84 27.37 -18.55
N LEU A 388 -4.43 28.35 -17.75
CA LEU A 388 -4.30 28.18 -16.31
C LEU A 388 -5.64 27.89 -15.65
N LYS A 389 -6.66 28.75 -15.93
CA LYS A 389 -7.99 28.62 -15.35
C LYS A 389 -8.65 27.29 -15.70
N ALA A 390 -8.51 26.82 -16.94
CA ALA A 390 -9.03 25.52 -17.37
C ALA A 390 -8.44 24.36 -16.55
N VAL A 391 -7.11 24.32 -16.39
CA VAL A 391 -6.46 23.30 -15.58
C VAL A 391 -6.93 23.36 -14.13
N VAL A 392 -6.96 24.55 -13.52
CA VAL A 392 -7.32 24.74 -12.11
C VAL A 392 -8.76 24.31 -11.83
N THR A 393 -9.71 24.76 -12.64
CA THR A 393 -11.14 24.48 -12.44
C THR A 393 -11.52 23.02 -12.73
N ASP A 394 -10.77 22.36 -13.62
CA ASP A 394 -10.98 20.94 -13.97
C ASP A 394 -10.33 19.96 -12.98
N THR A 395 -9.32 20.43 -12.21
CA THR A 395 -8.60 19.57 -11.23
C THR A 395 -9.55 18.88 -10.25
N ARG A 396 -10.59 19.55 -9.77
CA ARG A 396 -11.61 18.94 -8.91
C ARG A 396 -12.23 17.69 -9.52
N LEU A 397 -12.59 17.72 -10.80
CA LEU A 397 -13.25 16.57 -11.47
C LEU A 397 -12.29 15.38 -11.56
N ARG A 398 -11.00 15.65 -11.86
CA ARG A 398 -9.97 14.61 -11.91
C ARG A 398 -9.71 14.01 -10.53
N VAL A 399 -9.59 14.85 -9.50
CA VAL A 399 -9.46 14.39 -8.10
C VAL A 399 -10.65 13.53 -7.69
N ASN A 400 -11.89 13.94 -7.99
CA ASN A 400 -13.09 13.17 -7.69
C ASN A 400 -13.05 11.79 -8.37
N ALA A 401 -12.69 11.75 -9.67
CA ALA A 401 -12.61 10.50 -10.43
C ALA A 401 -11.58 9.51 -9.86
N CYS A 402 -10.46 10.02 -9.31
CA CYS A 402 -9.46 9.21 -8.61
C CYS A 402 -10.01 8.71 -7.27
N MET A 403 -10.61 9.60 -6.46
CA MET A 403 -11.10 9.28 -5.12
C MET A 403 -12.31 8.34 -5.12
N ASP A 404 -13.14 8.37 -6.15
CA ASP A 404 -14.25 7.43 -6.31
C ASP A 404 -13.76 5.99 -6.55
N LYS A 405 -12.51 5.84 -6.99
CA LYS A 405 -11.81 4.56 -7.17
C LYS A 405 -10.77 4.27 -6.09
N LEU A 406 -10.75 5.03 -5.00
CA LEU A 406 -9.77 4.93 -3.91
C LEU A 406 -8.30 5.12 -4.34
N ARG A 407 -8.05 5.77 -5.49
CA ARG A 407 -6.72 6.04 -6.05
C ARG A 407 -6.14 7.34 -5.48
N VAL A 408 -5.77 7.28 -4.20
CA VAL A 408 -5.35 8.46 -3.43
C VAL A 408 -4.06 9.07 -3.98
N ALA A 409 -3.06 8.25 -4.34
CA ALA A 409 -1.81 8.73 -4.93
C ALA A 409 -2.05 9.50 -6.24
N ASP A 410 -2.95 9.00 -7.11
CA ASP A 410 -3.31 9.67 -8.35
C ASP A 410 -4.03 11.00 -8.07
N ALA A 411 -4.91 11.05 -7.06
CA ALA A 411 -5.58 12.29 -6.68
C ALA A 411 -4.59 13.38 -6.23
N ILE A 412 -3.57 13.01 -5.45
CA ILE A 412 -2.49 13.93 -5.05
C ILE A 412 -1.69 14.39 -6.28
N THR A 413 -1.38 13.47 -7.20
CA THR A 413 -0.68 13.78 -8.46
C THR A 413 -1.45 14.82 -9.27
N GLU A 414 -2.78 14.73 -9.37
CA GLU A 414 -3.63 15.72 -10.05
C GLU A 414 -3.59 17.10 -9.36
N ILE A 415 -3.54 17.14 -8.04
CA ILE A 415 -3.38 18.40 -7.30
C ILE A 415 -2.00 19.01 -7.55
N PHE A 416 -0.94 18.20 -7.55
CA PHE A 416 0.41 18.69 -7.83
C PHE A 416 0.59 19.10 -9.31
N ALA A 417 -0.17 18.54 -10.24
CA ALA A 417 -0.22 19.01 -11.62
C ALA A 417 -0.76 20.45 -11.72
N LEU A 418 -1.74 20.82 -10.88
CA LEU A 418 -2.20 22.23 -10.75
C LEU A 418 -1.06 23.13 -10.29
N PHE A 419 -0.31 22.76 -9.24
CA PHE A 419 0.81 23.56 -8.75
C PHE A 419 1.95 23.68 -9.78
N LYS A 420 2.25 22.61 -10.49
CA LYS A 420 3.20 22.61 -11.62
C LYS A 420 2.73 23.56 -12.74
N ARG A 421 1.43 23.57 -13.06
CA ARG A 421 0.87 24.53 -14.01
C ARG A 421 1.01 25.98 -13.55
N CYS A 422 0.83 26.26 -12.25
CA CYS A 422 1.06 27.59 -11.67
C CYS A 422 2.53 28.03 -11.82
N ASN A 423 3.48 27.14 -11.52
CA ASN A 423 4.90 27.45 -11.71
C ASN A 423 5.21 27.76 -13.18
N LYS A 424 4.69 26.95 -14.11
CA LYS A 424 4.83 27.19 -15.55
C LYS A 424 4.21 28.54 -15.95
N TYR A 425 3.07 28.91 -15.39
CA TYR A 425 2.42 30.22 -15.64
C TYR A 425 3.28 31.39 -15.18
N ILE A 426 3.99 31.27 -14.05
CA ILE A 426 4.97 32.28 -13.62
C ILE A 426 6.08 32.43 -14.67
N ASP A 427 6.58 31.34 -15.23
CA ASP A 427 7.66 31.38 -16.22
C ASP A 427 7.19 31.92 -17.58
N GLU A 428 5.94 31.66 -17.97
CA GLU A 428 5.30 32.17 -19.21
C GLU A 428 5.01 33.67 -19.11
N THR A 429 4.52 34.14 -17.96
CA THR A 429 4.10 35.54 -17.79
C THR A 429 5.22 36.46 -17.33
N MET A 430 6.32 35.90 -16.82
CA MET A 430 7.52 36.63 -16.35
C MET A 430 7.18 37.87 -15.49
N PRO A 431 6.54 37.73 -14.31
CA PRO A 431 6.12 38.86 -13.47
C PRO A 431 7.23 39.88 -13.17
N TRP A 432 8.47 39.44 -13.05
CA TRP A 432 9.66 40.27 -12.85
C TRP A 432 9.99 41.15 -14.06
N ALA A 433 9.56 40.78 -15.26
CA ALA A 433 9.70 41.59 -16.47
C ALA A 433 8.57 42.60 -16.57
N LEU A 434 7.33 42.18 -16.30
CA LEU A 434 6.16 43.09 -16.22
C LEU A 434 6.38 44.21 -15.21
N ALA A 435 6.98 43.91 -14.06
CA ALA A 435 7.24 44.89 -13.01
C ALA A 435 8.24 46.01 -13.38
N LYS A 436 8.94 45.94 -14.51
CA LYS A 436 9.88 46.96 -14.96
C LYS A 436 9.21 48.14 -15.62
N ASP A 437 7.97 47.96 -16.11
CA ASP A 437 7.21 48.98 -16.80
C ASP A 437 5.89 49.25 -16.06
N PRO A 438 5.66 50.46 -15.53
CA PRO A 438 4.43 50.79 -14.84
C PRO A 438 3.15 50.63 -15.68
N GLU A 439 3.24 50.67 -17.03
CA GLU A 439 2.10 50.46 -17.91
C GLU A 439 1.57 48.99 -17.83
N ASN A 440 2.40 48.04 -17.40
CA ASN A 440 2.05 46.65 -17.18
C ASN A 440 1.48 46.35 -15.77
N ALA A 441 1.21 47.35 -14.94
CA ALA A 441 0.78 47.16 -13.55
C ALA A 441 -0.53 46.35 -13.45
N ASP A 442 -1.52 46.63 -14.31
CA ASP A 442 -2.79 45.88 -14.33
C ASP A 442 -2.59 44.42 -14.78
N ARG A 443 -1.68 44.19 -15.75
CA ARG A 443 -1.33 42.83 -16.18
C ARG A 443 -0.63 42.06 -15.05
N LEU A 444 0.32 42.69 -14.35
CA LEU A 444 1.01 42.11 -13.23
C LEU A 444 0.07 41.78 -12.06
N ASN A 445 -0.88 42.71 -11.74
CA ASN A 445 -1.92 42.44 -10.75
C ASN A 445 -2.79 41.23 -11.14
N THR A 446 -3.21 41.15 -12.40
CA THR A 446 -4.01 40.03 -12.91
C THR A 446 -3.24 38.70 -12.78
N VAL A 447 -1.96 38.69 -13.12
CA VAL A 447 -1.10 37.48 -13.00
C VAL A 447 -1.00 37.04 -11.52
N LEU A 448 -0.71 37.93 -10.59
CA LEU A 448 -0.61 37.60 -9.16
C LEU A 448 -1.96 37.17 -8.59
N TYR A 449 -3.07 37.81 -9.00
CA TYR A 449 -4.42 37.39 -8.63
C TYR A 449 -4.72 35.94 -9.09
N ASN A 450 -4.43 35.63 -10.34
CA ASN A 450 -4.64 34.31 -10.91
C ASN A 450 -3.82 33.24 -10.16
N LEU A 451 -2.58 33.54 -9.77
CA LEU A 451 -1.76 32.65 -8.97
C LEU A 451 -2.33 32.42 -7.58
N VAL A 452 -2.70 33.49 -6.86
CA VAL A 452 -3.28 33.37 -5.52
C VAL A 452 -4.58 32.59 -5.55
N GLU A 453 -5.50 32.89 -6.48
CA GLU A 453 -6.75 32.12 -6.63
C GLU A 453 -6.48 30.64 -6.90
N SER A 454 -5.54 30.33 -7.81
CA SER A 454 -5.16 28.95 -8.13
C SER A 454 -4.59 28.22 -6.92
N ILE A 455 -3.73 28.88 -6.13
CA ILE A 455 -3.15 28.31 -4.92
C ILE A 455 -4.23 28.05 -3.85
N VAL A 456 -5.19 28.95 -3.68
CA VAL A 456 -6.33 28.76 -2.75
C VAL A 456 -7.17 27.54 -3.11
N ILE A 457 -7.46 27.35 -4.41
CA ILE A 457 -8.18 26.18 -4.91
C ILE A 457 -7.35 24.91 -4.66
N GLY A 458 -6.06 24.93 -5.03
CA GLY A 458 -5.15 23.80 -4.83
C GLY A 458 -4.96 23.44 -3.36
N ALA A 459 -4.78 24.43 -2.47
CA ALA A 459 -4.67 24.23 -1.02
C ALA A 459 -5.95 23.63 -0.44
N SER A 460 -7.12 24.07 -0.92
CA SER A 460 -8.40 23.53 -0.47
C SER A 460 -8.59 22.06 -0.88
N LEU A 461 -8.12 21.66 -2.08
CA LEU A 461 -8.09 20.27 -2.52
C LEU A 461 -7.05 19.43 -1.76
N LEU A 462 -5.98 20.04 -1.28
CA LEU A 462 -4.88 19.37 -0.56
C LEU A 462 -5.25 19.00 0.89
N GLU A 463 -6.23 19.66 1.49
CA GLU A 463 -6.58 19.53 2.92
C GLU A 463 -6.81 18.09 3.39
N PRO A 464 -7.50 17.20 2.65
CA PRO A 464 -7.68 15.81 3.10
C PRO A 464 -6.38 15.04 3.28
N TYR A 465 -5.32 15.42 2.58
CA TYR A 465 -4.05 14.72 2.51
C TYR A 465 -2.99 15.35 3.41
N MET A 466 -2.92 16.69 3.41
CA MET A 466 -1.94 17.51 4.12
C MET A 466 -2.66 18.67 4.86
N PRO A 467 -3.38 18.37 5.96
CA PRO A 467 -4.27 19.33 6.60
C PRO A 467 -3.56 20.56 7.17
N GLU A 468 -2.39 20.38 7.81
CA GLU A 468 -1.63 21.49 8.39
C GLU A 468 -1.04 22.41 7.31
N THR A 469 -0.55 21.82 6.22
CA THR A 469 0.02 22.57 5.09
C THR A 469 -1.06 23.39 4.39
N SER A 470 -2.23 22.79 4.16
CA SER A 470 -3.39 23.48 3.60
C SER A 470 -3.77 24.69 4.46
N GLU A 471 -3.89 24.52 5.78
CA GLU A 471 -4.21 25.59 6.71
C GLU A 471 -3.17 26.72 6.69
N LYS A 472 -1.86 26.37 6.71
CA LYS A 472 -0.76 27.34 6.63
C LYS A 472 -0.79 28.15 5.34
N ILE A 473 -1.05 27.50 4.20
CA ILE A 473 -1.16 28.19 2.90
C ILE A 473 -2.33 29.18 2.92
N LEU A 474 -3.52 28.73 3.31
CA LEU A 474 -4.72 29.55 3.33
C LEU A 474 -4.55 30.75 4.29
N LYS A 475 -3.96 30.54 5.46
CA LYS A 475 -3.66 31.59 6.43
C LYS A 475 -2.69 32.64 5.84
N GLN A 476 -1.62 32.22 5.16
CA GLN A 476 -0.66 33.12 4.55
C GLN A 476 -1.26 33.95 3.39
N LEU A 477 -2.25 33.38 2.71
CA LEU A 477 -2.99 34.06 1.64
C LEU A 477 -4.18 34.86 2.15
N ASN A 478 -4.45 34.85 3.47
CA ASN A 478 -5.62 35.44 4.08
C ASN A 478 -6.92 35.02 3.38
N ALA A 479 -7.08 33.70 3.22
CA ALA A 479 -8.17 33.09 2.49
C ALA A 479 -8.84 31.97 3.30
N ASP A 480 -10.15 31.83 3.10
CA ASP A 480 -10.89 30.68 3.62
C ASP A 480 -10.80 29.48 2.68
N LYS A 481 -10.89 28.27 3.25
CA LYS A 481 -11.00 27.04 2.48
C LYS A 481 -12.25 27.08 1.60
N ARG A 482 -12.09 26.78 0.29
CA ARG A 482 -13.22 26.73 -0.64
C ARG A 482 -14.15 25.57 -0.29
N ARG A 483 -15.45 25.80 -0.37
CA ARG A 483 -16.42 24.71 -0.37
C ARG A 483 -16.25 23.88 -1.65
N VAL A 484 -16.56 22.59 -1.58
CA VAL A 484 -16.42 21.69 -2.74
C VAL A 484 -17.18 22.18 -3.96
N THR A 485 -18.33 22.84 -3.79
CA THR A 485 -19.13 23.44 -4.87
C THR A 485 -18.50 24.65 -5.53
N GLU A 486 -17.51 25.26 -4.90
CA GLU A 486 -16.81 26.47 -5.34
C GLU A 486 -15.48 26.17 -6.06
N LEU A 487 -14.95 24.97 -5.93
CA LEU A 487 -13.64 24.58 -6.48
C LEU A 487 -13.53 24.66 -8.02
N SER A 488 -14.66 24.63 -8.72
CA SER A 488 -14.70 24.81 -10.18
C SER A 488 -15.03 26.26 -10.59
N ASN A 489 -15.14 27.16 -9.61
CA ASN A 489 -15.43 28.57 -9.87
C ASN A 489 -14.14 29.39 -9.64
N PHE A 490 -13.60 29.94 -10.70
CA PHE A 490 -12.42 30.80 -10.64
C PHE A 490 -12.79 32.26 -10.37
N GLY A 491 -11.97 32.98 -9.61
CA GLY A 491 -12.17 34.40 -9.37
C GLY A 491 -12.96 34.73 -8.09
N LEU A 492 -12.98 33.84 -7.11
CA LEU A 492 -13.67 34.04 -5.84
C LEU A 492 -12.76 34.62 -4.74
N TYR A 493 -11.45 34.73 -4.97
CA TYR A 493 -10.57 35.42 -4.02
C TYR A 493 -10.92 36.90 -4.01
N PRO A 494 -11.11 37.54 -2.81
CA PRO A 494 -11.54 38.92 -2.76
C PRO A 494 -10.49 39.86 -3.35
N SER A 495 -10.86 40.60 -4.39
CA SER A 495 -9.98 41.63 -4.97
C SER A 495 -9.69 42.75 -3.95
N GLY A 496 -8.42 43.11 -3.81
CA GLY A 496 -7.96 44.06 -2.80
C GLY A 496 -7.59 43.41 -1.46
N ASN A 497 -7.73 42.08 -1.32
CA ASN A 497 -7.29 41.40 -0.11
C ASN A 497 -5.75 41.37 -0.02
N LYS A 498 -5.22 41.27 1.20
CA LYS A 498 -3.79 41.36 1.46
C LYS A 498 -3.26 40.02 1.95
N VAL A 499 -2.21 39.50 1.29
CA VAL A 499 -1.45 38.34 1.76
C VAL A 499 -0.55 38.72 2.94
N THR A 500 -0.03 37.74 3.68
CA THR A 500 0.90 37.97 4.78
C THR A 500 2.13 38.77 4.33
N ASP A 501 2.62 39.66 5.19
CA ASP A 501 3.88 40.38 5.01
C ASP A 501 5.10 39.56 5.49
N GLN A 502 4.88 38.48 6.23
CA GLN A 502 5.90 37.61 6.77
C GLN A 502 5.62 36.15 6.34
N PRO A 503 5.98 35.75 5.10
CA PRO A 503 5.75 34.41 4.61
C PRO A 503 6.59 33.39 5.38
N GLU A 504 5.94 32.34 5.86
CA GLU A 504 6.59 31.18 6.45
C GLU A 504 7.04 30.21 5.35
N ILE A 505 8.23 29.65 5.49
CA ILE A 505 8.71 28.56 4.63
C ILE A 505 7.93 27.30 5.00
N LEU A 506 7.10 26.79 4.08
CA LEU A 506 6.29 25.61 4.30
C LEU A 506 7.17 24.35 4.43
N PHE A 507 8.14 24.21 3.53
CA PHE A 507 9.12 23.11 3.51
C PHE A 507 10.49 23.66 3.16
N ALA A 508 11.44 23.51 4.08
CA ALA A 508 12.82 23.85 3.84
C ALA A 508 13.48 22.79 2.93
N ARG A 509 14.34 23.24 2.03
CA ARG A 509 15.14 22.31 1.23
C ARG A 509 16.14 21.58 2.13
N ILE A 510 16.16 20.26 2.04
CA ILE A 510 17.01 19.37 2.84
C ILE A 510 18.34 19.17 2.11
N ASP A 511 19.46 19.32 2.83
CA ASP A 511 20.78 18.89 2.40
C ASP A 511 20.88 17.37 2.55
N ALA A 512 20.70 16.64 1.45
CA ALA A 512 20.56 15.19 1.49
C ALA A 512 21.79 14.49 2.12
N PRO A 513 23.03 14.79 1.77
CA PRO A 513 24.20 14.16 2.42
C PRO A 513 24.22 14.34 3.94
N LYS A 514 23.94 15.56 4.43
CA LYS A 514 23.93 15.84 5.88
C LYS A 514 22.80 15.14 6.59
N MET A 515 21.62 15.12 5.97
CA MET A 515 20.46 14.45 6.56
C MET A 515 20.66 12.95 6.64
N LEU A 516 21.22 12.32 5.61
CA LEU A 516 21.53 10.88 5.62
C LEU A 516 22.59 10.55 6.67
N GLU A 517 23.63 11.40 6.85
CA GLU A 517 24.59 11.23 7.95
C GLU A 517 23.94 11.34 9.34
N GLU A 518 22.97 12.25 9.50
CA GLU A 518 22.20 12.39 10.75
C GLU A 518 21.33 11.17 11.00
N ILE A 519 20.65 10.68 9.98
CA ILE A 519 19.80 9.48 10.03
C ILE A 519 20.63 8.27 10.44
N GLU A 520 21.78 8.04 9.81
CA GLU A 520 22.67 6.91 10.15
C GLU A 520 23.19 6.99 11.59
N LYS A 521 23.42 8.20 12.12
CA LYS A 521 23.79 8.40 13.54
C LYS A 521 22.65 8.10 14.50
N ARG A 522 21.41 8.48 14.14
CA ARG A 522 20.21 8.24 15.00
C ARG A 522 19.70 6.82 14.92
N PHE A 523 19.75 6.23 13.74
CA PHE A 523 19.21 4.92 13.40
C PHE A 523 20.26 4.07 12.69
N PRO A 524 21.35 3.69 13.38
CA PRO A 524 22.44 2.95 12.74
C PRO A 524 21.92 1.64 12.18
N SER A 525 22.21 1.41 10.91
CA SER A 525 21.92 0.15 10.23
C SER A 525 22.61 -0.95 11.01
N LYS A 526 21.85 -1.86 11.63
CA LYS A 526 22.43 -3.05 12.23
C LYS A 526 22.98 -3.89 11.10
N VAL A 527 24.29 -3.86 10.90
CA VAL A 527 25.00 -4.90 10.17
C VAL A 527 24.69 -6.19 10.93
N VAL A 528 23.80 -7.01 10.39
CA VAL A 528 23.60 -8.36 10.90
C VAL A 528 24.89 -9.09 10.55
N GLU A 529 25.84 -9.14 11.50
CA GLU A 529 26.87 -10.16 11.46
C GLU A 529 26.12 -11.50 11.48
N GLU A 530 26.16 -12.22 10.37
CA GLU A 530 25.66 -13.58 10.33
C GLU A 530 26.38 -14.37 11.44
N GLU A 531 25.64 -14.74 12.49
CA GLU A 531 26.18 -15.71 13.45
C GLU A 531 26.62 -16.95 12.68
N PRO A 532 27.86 -17.43 12.88
CA PRO A 532 28.34 -18.60 12.19
C PRO A 532 27.43 -19.79 12.55
N LYS A 533 26.74 -20.30 11.55
CA LYS A 533 25.98 -21.55 11.67
C LYS A 533 26.90 -22.65 12.20
N PRO A 534 26.45 -23.49 13.16
CA PRO A 534 27.29 -24.56 13.72
C PRO A 534 27.78 -25.49 12.60
N GLU A 535 29.08 -25.66 12.52
CA GLU A 535 29.78 -26.48 11.53
C GLU A 535 29.26 -27.92 11.58
N LYS A 536 28.45 -28.32 10.58
CA LYS A 536 28.37 -29.72 10.19
C LYS A 536 29.60 -30.03 9.36
N LYS A 537 30.44 -30.94 9.87
CA LYS A 537 31.63 -31.47 9.16
C LYS A 537 31.26 -31.83 7.73
N ALA A 538 31.63 -30.98 6.78
CA ALA A 538 31.45 -31.20 5.37
C ALA A 538 32.68 -31.92 4.79
N LYS A 539 32.45 -32.89 3.96
CA LYS A 539 33.42 -33.45 3.03
C LYS A 539 33.85 -32.33 2.07
N LYS A 540 35.17 -32.26 1.83
CA LYS A 540 35.79 -31.32 0.89
C LYS A 540 35.12 -31.42 -0.48
N GLU A 541 34.40 -30.38 -0.85
CA GLU A 541 34.09 -30.01 -2.23
C GLU A 541 34.88 -28.74 -2.59
N GLU A 542 35.50 -28.79 -3.76
CA GLU A 542 36.29 -27.67 -4.28
C GLU A 542 35.40 -26.43 -4.48
N LYS A 543 35.82 -25.29 -3.88
CA LYS A 543 35.19 -23.99 -4.12
C LYS A 543 35.37 -23.60 -5.59
N VAL A 544 34.26 -23.55 -6.33
CA VAL A 544 34.16 -22.75 -7.55
C VAL A 544 33.84 -21.33 -7.11
N GLU A 545 34.72 -20.37 -7.27
CA GLU A 545 34.45 -18.95 -7.09
C GLU A 545 33.37 -18.54 -8.09
N ILE A 546 32.21 -18.12 -7.56
CA ILE A 546 31.13 -17.50 -8.34
C ILE A 546 31.46 -16.00 -8.38
N PRO A 547 31.61 -15.39 -9.57
CA PRO A 547 31.81 -13.94 -9.65
C PRO A 547 30.54 -13.22 -9.14
N THR A 548 30.71 -12.33 -8.18
CA THR A 548 29.69 -11.35 -7.82
C THR A 548 29.42 -10.48 -9.04
N LEU A 549 28.13 -10.38 -9.44
CA LEU A 549 27.74 -9.46 -10.50
C LEU A 549 27.80 -8.04 -9.92
N ASP A 550 28.96 -7.40 -10.02
CA ASP A 550 29.02 -5.96 -9.98
C ASP A 550 28.19 -5.44 -11.15
N ALA A 551 27.11 -4.72 -10.85
CA ALA A 551 26.29 -4.09 -11.87
C ALA A 551 27.18 -3.13 -12.69
N VAL A 552 27.76 -3.64 -13.76
CA VAL A 552 28.50 -2.82 -14.73
C VAL A 552 27.46 -1.94 -15.40
N VAL A 553 27.34 -0.70 -14.94
CA VAL A 553 26.58 0.33 -15.62
C VAL A 553 27.20 0.49 -17.00
N LYS A 554 26.55 0.01 -18.04
CA LYS A 554 26.98 0.17 -19.42
C LYS A 554 26.68 1.59 -19.89
N GLU A 555 27.41 2.03 -20.91
CA GLU A 555 27.15 3.33 -21.54
C GLU A 555 25.72 3.40 -22.08
N GLU A 556 25.12 4.60 -22.01
CA GLU A 556 23.79 4.86 -22.57
C GLU A 556 23.79 4.60 -24.08
N ILE A 557 22.73 3.94 -24.57
CA ILE A 557 22.54 3.70 -26.00
C ILE A 557 21.34 4.49 -26.52
N THR A 558 21.41 4.89 -27.78
CA THR A 558 20.30 5.56 -28.48
C THR A 558 19.24 4.54 -28.89
N ILE A 559 18.01 5.02 -29.18
CA ILE A 559 16.94 4.18 -29.72
C ILE A 559 17.32 3.56 -31.08
N ASP A 560 18.14 4.25 -31.87
CA ASP A 560 18.66 3.74 -33.15
C ASP A 560 19.63 2.58 -32.96
N GLU A 561 20.44 2.59 -31.91
CA GLU A 561 21.33 1.48 -31.57
C GLU A 561 20.54 0.28 -31.06
N PHE A 562 19.53 0.50 -30.22
CA PHE A 562 18.64 -0.57 -29.76
C PHE A 562 17.85 -1.19 -30.91
N SER A 563 17.34 -0.39 -31.85
CA SER A 563 16.55 -0.85 -33.01
C SER A 563 17.33 -1.71 -34.01
N ARG A 564 18.68 -1.75 -33.90
CA ARG A 564 19.53 -2.68 -34.69
C ARG A 564 19.44 -4.11 -34.19
N MET A 565 19.01 -4.34 -32.94
CA MET A 565 18.81 -5.69 -32.42
C MET A 565 17.46 -6.23 -32.88
N GLN A 566 17.46 -7.42 -33.47
CA GLN A 566 16.21 -8.11 -33.86
C GLN A 566 15.84 -9.13 -32.79
N LEU A 567 14.87 -8.75 -31.97
CA LEU A 567 14.32 -9.59 -30.90
C LEU A 567 13.02 -10.26 -31.39
N GLN A 568 12.93 -11.58 -31.25
CA GLN A 568 11.75 -12.33 -31.69
C GLN A 568 11.42 -13.45 -30.67
N MET A 569 10.16 -13.86 -30.66
CA MET A 569 9.76 -15.09 -29.95
C MET A 569 10.24 -16.30 -30.72
N GLY A 570 10.83 -17.26 -30.04
CA GLY A 570 11.21 -18.58 -30.56
C GLY A 570 10.55 -19.71 -29.79
N GLU A 571 10.41 -20.88 -30.43
CA GLU A 571 9.97 -22.12 -29.79
C GLU A 571 11.09 -23.17 -29.87
N ILE A 572 11.49 -23.70 -28.74
CA ILE A 572 12.54 -24.74 -28.70
C ILE A 572 11.95 -26.06 -29.10
N ILE A 573 12.35 -26.56 -30.26
CA ILE A 573 11.85 -27.81 -30.84
C ILE A 573 12.69 -29.03 -30.49
N SER A 574 13.97 -28.84 -30.17
CA SER A 574 14.86 -29.86 -29.60
C SER A 574 16.00 -29.20 -28.84
N CYS A 575 16.55 -29.94 -27.89
CA CYS A 575 17.70 -29.52 -27.10
C CYS A 575 18.58 -30.71 -26.74
N GLU A 576 19.89 -30.53 -26.77
CA GLU A 576 20.87 -31.56 -26.41
C GLU A 576 22.06 -30.99 -25.65
N GLU A 577 22.79 -31.82 -24.93
CA GLU A 577 24.01 -31.40 -24.25
C GLU A 577 25.17 -31.27 -25.21
N VAL A 578 26.01 -30.26 -25.03
CA VAL A 578 27.26 -30.11 -25.77
C VAL A 578 28.33 -31.01 -25.15
N ALA A 579 28.71 -32.10 -25.85
CA ALA A 579 29.57 -33.17 -25.33
C ALA A 579 30.93 -32.68 -24.76
N LYS A 580 31.47 -31.54 -25.23
CA LYS A 580 32.72 -30.96 -24.78
C LYS A 580 32.57 -29.87 -23.72
N SER A 581 31.37 -29.69 -23.16
CA SER A 581 31.11 -28.62 -22.19
C SER A 581 30.24 -29.11 -21.02
N LYS A 582 30.62 -28.72 -19.82
CA LYS A 582 29.83 -28.94 -18.60
C LYS A 582 28.71 -27.89 -18.39
N LYS A 583 28.74 -26.80 -19.19
CA LYS A 583 27.88 -25.65 -18.98
C LYS A 583 26.90 -25.37 -20.13
N LEU A 584 27.09 -25.98 -21.29
CA LEU A 584 26.38 -25.63 -22.52
C LEU A 584 25.29 -26.64 -22.89
N LEU A 585 24.14 -26.09 -23.30
CA LEU A 585 23.09 -26.75 -24.04
C LEU A 585 23.04 -26.21 -25.49
N CYS A 586 22.75 -27.09 -26.45
CA CYS A 586 22.52 -26.77 -27.85
C CYS A 586 21.03 -26.95 -28.15
N SER A 587 20.32 -25.86 -28.44
CA SER A 587 18.89 -25.85 -28.72
C SER A 587 18.64 -25.54 -30.20
N GLN A 588 17.69 -26.29 -30.81
CA GLN A 588 17.11 -25.92 -32.10
C GLN A 588 15.85 -25.06 -31.83
N VAL A 589 15.89 -23.83 -32.24
CA VAL A 589 14.85 -22.84 -31.93
C VAL A 589 14.13 -22.41 -33.21
N LYS A 590 12.86 -22.72 -33.31
CA LYS A 590 12.00 -22.32 -34.41
C LYS A 590 11.63 -20.85 -34.25
N VAL A 591 11.94 -20.04 -35.29
CA VAL A 591 11.60 -18.61 -35.35
C VAL A 591 11.02 -18.34 -36.72
N GLN A 592 9.75 -18.04 -36.80
CA GLN A 592 9.05 -17.69 -38.07
C GLN A 592 9.32 -18.69 -39.20
N GLY A 593 9.51 -19.24 -39.86
CA GLY A 593 9.79 -20.19 -40.95
C GLY A 593 11.22 -20.76 -41.01
N ARG A 594 12.07 -20.42 -40.05
CA ARG A 594 13.46 -20.92 -39.95
C ARG A 594 13.74 -21.52 -38.59
N THR A 595 14.72 -22.37 -38.53
CA THR A 595 15.23 -22.93 -37.27
C THR A 595 16.67 -22.45 -37.06
N LEU A 596 16.94 -21.91 -35.88
CA LEU A 596 18.27 -21.42 -35.48
C LEU A 596 18.86 -22.42 -34.50
N GLN A 597 20.12 -22.77 -34.69
CA GLN A 597 20.89 -23.48 -33.68
C GLN A 597 21.48 -22.52 -32.72
N ILE A 598 21.13 -22.62 -31.43
CA ILE A 598 21.59 -21.69 -30.40
C ILE A 598 22.25 -22.47 -29.27
N VAL A 599 23.48 -22.08 -28.93
CA VAL A 599 24.25 -22.66 -27.84
C VAL A 599 24.23 -21.69 -26.65
N SER A 600 23.77 -22.17 -25.49
CA SER A 600 23.53 -21.34 -24.30
C SER A 600 24.16 -21.95 -23.04
N GLY A 601 24.69 -21.12 -22.15
CA GLY A 601 25.38 -21.52 -20.91
C GLY A 601 24.45 -21.83 -19.74
N ILE A 602 23.38 -22.56 -19.99
CA ILE A 602 22.26 -22.73 -19.05
C ILE A 602 22.08 -24.18 -18.53
N LYS A 603 23.04 -25.06 -18.79
CA LYS A 603 22.97 -26.48 -18.39
C LYS A 603 22.89 -26.69 -16.88
N HIS A 604 23.32 -25.74 -16.06
CA HIS A 604 23.19 -25.82 -14.60
C HIS A 604 21.77 -25.52 -14.09
N TYR A 605 20.97 -24.87 -14.93
CA TYR A 605 19.63 -24.39 -14.58
C TYR A 605 18.51 -25.16 -15.28
N TYR A 606 18.80 -25.78 -16.44
CA TYR A 606 17.80 -26.48 -17.24
C TYR A 606 18.37 -27.80 -17.79
N THR A 607 17.54 -28.84 -17.81
CA THR A 607 17.85 -30.06 -18.55
C THR A 607 17.33 -29.97 -19.99
N PRO A 608 17.88 -30.74 -20.95
CA PRO A 608 17.38 -30.78 -22.32
C PRO A 608 15.89 -30.99 -22.43
N GLU A 609 15.32 -31.87 -21.60
CA GLU A 609 13.88 -32.21 -21.59
C GLU A 609 13.04 -30.98 -21.12
N GLN A 610 13.54 -30.21 -20.19
CA GLN A 610 12.87 -29.02 -19.70
C GLN A 610 12.88 -27.88 -20.72
N MET A 611 13.79 -27.91 -21.68
CA MET A 611 13.91 -26.86 -22.69
C MET A 611 12.92 -27.07 -23.85
N VAL A 612 12.64 -28.31 -24.24
CA VAL A 612 11.78 -28.60 -25.39
C VAL A 612 10.34 -28.10 -25.13
N GLY A 613 9.77 -27.38 -26.12
CA GLY A 613 8.43 -26.80 -26.07
C GLY A 613 8.38 -25.42 -25.40
N LYS A 614 9.47 -24.94 -24.79
CA LYS A 614 9.47 -23.58 -24.21
C LYS A 614 9.45 -22.51 -25.31
N LYS A 615 8.66 -21.45 -25.07
CA LYS A 615 8.71 -20.21 -25.83
C LYS A 615 9.67 -19.25 -25.16
N VAL A 616 10.58 -18.69 -25.94
CA VAL A 616 11.73 -17.93 -25.42
C VAL A 616 11.97 -16.67 -26.25
N VAL A 617 12.56 -15.64 -25.64
CA VAL A 617 13.01 -14.45 -26.33
C VAL A 617 14.40 -14.71 -26.92
N VAL A 618 14.55 -14.39 -28.21
CA VAL A 618 15.75 -14.67 -29.00
C VAL A 618 16.27 -13.44 -29.72
N ILE A 619 17.58 -13.16 -29.67
CA ILE A 619 18.23 -12.24 -30.59
C ILE A 619 18.59 -13.05 -31.87
N THR A 620 18.00 -12.67 -33.00
CA THR A 620 18.00 -13.45 -34.25
C THR A 620 18.93 -12.91 -35.32
N ASN A 621 19.58 -11.79 -35.10
CA ASN A 621 20.49 -11.12 -36.05
C ASN A 621 21.94 -10.98 -35.54
N LEU A 622 22.34 -11.83 -34.59
CA LEU A 622 23.72 -11.92 -34.17
C LEU A 622 24.57 -12.64 -35.25
N LYS A 623 25.83 -12.25 -35.39
CA LYS A 623 26.79 -12.97 -36.21
C LYS A 623 27.01 -14.36 -35.63
N PRO A 624 26.89 -15.43 -36.45
CA PRO A 624 27.12 -16.79 -35.97
C PRO A 624 28.51 -16.96 -35.36
N THR A 625 28.55 -17.61 -34.19
CA THR A 625 29.81 -17.80 -33.43
C THR A 625 29.92 -19.26 -32.95
N LYS A 626 31.12 -19.80 -32.89
CA LYS A 626 31.33 -21.17 -32.37
C LYS A 626 31.61 -21.15 -30.87
N LEU A 627 30.79 -21.88 -30.11
CA LEU A 627 30.95 -22.10 -28.67
C LEU A 627 31.25 -23.58 -28.42
N ALA A 628 32.38 -23.86 -27.79
CA ALA A 628 32.91 -25.22 -27.61
C ALA A 628 32.90 -26.08 -28.91
N GLY A 629 33.13 -25.43 -30.09
CA GLY A 629 33.13 -26.08 -31.39
C GLY A 629 31.76 -26.20 -32.07
N VAL A 630 30.68 -25.90 -31.43
CA VAL A 630 29.30 -25.92 -31.94
C VAL A 630 28.91 -24.52 -32.39
N LEU A 631 28.27 -24.38 -33.56
CA LEU A 631 27.84 -23.11 -34.11
C LEU A 631 26.60 -22.59 -33.36
N SER A 632 26.59 -21.32 -32.93
CA SER A 632 25.42 -20.62 -32.40
C SER A 632 25.04 -19.48 -33.36
N GLU A 633 23.79 -19.46 -33.82
CA GLU A 633 23.25 -18.52 -34.83
C GLU A 633 22.39 -17.42 -34.21
N GLY A 634 22.31 -17.37 -32.88
CA GLY A 634 21.53 -16.40 -32.12
C GLY A 634 21.83 -16.51 -30.63
N MET A 635 21.05 -15.83 -29.81
CA MET A 635 21.21 -15.83 -28.36
C MET A 635 19.83 -15.90 -27.68
N LEU A 636 19.68 -16.83 -26.73
CA LEU A 636 18.53 -16.83 -25.79
C LEU A 636 18.74 -15.74 -24.76
N LEU A 637 17.71 -14.98 -24.47
CA LEU A 637 17.74 -13.99 -23.37
C LEU A 637 17.32 -14.63 -22.06
N CYS A 638 18.06 -14.34 -21.03
CA CYS A 638 17.81 -14.78 -19.66
C CYS A 638 17.89 -13.59 -18.71
N ALA A 639 17.10 -13.64 -17.64
CA ALA A 639 17.29 -12.81 -16.48
C ALA A 639 18.16 -13.58 -15.47
N GLU A 640 19.06 -12.88 -14.80
CA GLU A 640 19.90 -13.41 -13.72
C GLU A 640 19.62 -12.60 -12.46
N ASP A 641 19.35 -13.29 -11.35
CA ASP A 641 19.13 -12.64 -10.05
C ASP A 641 20.47 -12.40 -9.32
N PHE A 642 20.40 -11.72 -8.16
CA PHE A 642 21.58 -11.38 -7.37
C PHE A 642 22.30 -12.61 -6.74
N ASP A 643 21.62 -13.76 -6.69
CA ASP A 643 22.18 -15.03 -6.21
C ASP A 643 22.77 -15.87 -7.37
N GLY A 644 22.75 -15.34 -8.59
CA GLY A 644 23.26 -16.00 -9.79
C GLY A 644 22.29 -17.05 -10.36
N ASN A 645 21.00 -17.08 -9.94
CA ASN A 645 20.02 -17.93 -10.56
C ASN A 645 19.55 -17.33 -11.89
N LEU A 646 19.38 -18.19 -12.89
CA LEU A 646 19.12 -17.77 -14.25
C LEU A 646 17.77 -18.30 -14.74
N ALA A 647 16.94 -17.41 -15.29
CA ALA A 647 15.62 -17.74 -15.85
C ALA A 647 15.51 -17.27 -17.30
N LEU A 648 14.97 -18.14 -18.18
CA LEU A 648 14.68 -17.79 -19.57
C LEU A 648 13.58 -16.74 -19.65
N LEU A 649 13.78 -15.69 -20.44
CA LEU A 649 12.75 -14.70 -20.72
C LEU A 649 11.71 -15.28 -21.69
N THR A 650 10.44 -15.04 -21.36
CA THR A 650 9.28 -15.47 -22.17
C THR A 650 8.22 -14.39 -22.17
N ALA A 651 7.23 -14.47 -23.05
CA ALA A 651 6.07 -13.58 -23.03
C ALA A 651 5.03 -14.08 -22.00
N GLU A 652 4.40 -13.14 -21.28
CA GLU A 652 3.32 -13.43 -20.33
C GLU A 652 2.10 -14.11 -21.00
N LYS A 653 1.83 -13.72 -22.26
CA LYS A 653 0.74 -14.28 -23.07
C LYS A 653 1.30 -15.25 -24.11
N ASP A 654 0.49 -16.20 -24.54
CA ASP A 654 0.88 -17.13 -25.60
C ASP A 654 1.09 -16.40 -26.93
N MET A 655 2.36 -16.28 -27.34
CA MET A 655 2.76 -15.62 -28.59
C MET A 655 3.29 -16.64 -29.60
N PRO A 656 3.00 -16.47 -30.91
CA PRO A 656 3.53 -17.37 -31.93
C PRO A 656 5.04 -17.21 -32.10
N ALA A 657 5.73 -18.29 -32.48
CA ALA A 657 7.14 -18.24 -32.85
C ALA A 657 7.35 -17.30 -34.07
N GLY A 658 8.23 -16.32 -33.90
CA GLY A 658 8.47 -15.27 -34.89
C GLY A 658 7.81 -13.93 -34.56
N ALA A 659 6.97 -13.85 -33.51
CA ALA A 659 6.45 -12.56 -33.05
C ALA A 659 7.60 -11.60 -32.73
N MET A 660 7.53 -10.37 -33.25
CA MET A 660 8.53 -9.33 -32.99
C MET A 660 8.39 -8.79 -31.60
N ILE A 661 9.51 -8.43 -30.98
CA ILE A 661 9.60 -7.75 -29.71
C ILE A 661 10.16 -6.36 -30.01
N SER A 662 9.43 -5.34 -29.61
CA SER A 662 9.73 -3.94 -29.86
C SER A 662 9.67 -3.12 -28.57
#